data_f379b25889ee87797c140550400fd422
#
_entry.id   f379b25889ee87797c140550400fd422
#
_cell.length_a   1.000
_cell.length_b   1.000
_cell.length_c   1.000
_cell.angle_alpha   90.00
_cell.angle_beta   90.00
_cell.angle_gamma   90.00
#
_symmetry.space_group_name_H-M   'P 1'
#
loop_
_entity.id
_entity.type
_entity.pdbx_description
1 polymer ?
#
loop_
_entity_poly.entity_id
_entity_poly.type
_entity_poly.pdbx_seq_one_letter_code
_entity_poly.pdbx_strand_id
1 'polypeptide(L)'
;MSRPSLSLLGAAVAGCLAAPLAAHAQDDGFVIEEIVVTAQKRTERLRDVPVSISVFNDNAIDQTGIRELKDVGAYIPNVQISESNDFRSTVTIRGVGASSRNIGFDSRVGVYVDGVYVGQSPAINQELLNLERVEVLRGPQGTLFGKNTVAGAINLITRKPDDQLHGKLSADFGNLNYRELKGLVNLPINDRAAASLSVAKTDRDGYVPNITTGSDLNERDVLAYRAQLRIEATDKLQVNASFDGLNSDGKILIGDPITDMLALQPEQNAPELGVVAFNFDPNDKRDVYGGLLDLTYDMDNGHTLKSITGYRTTDAVYSNATDYSPVDIVSIEYTDDYDVLSQEFQLISPDDNTLTYMFGLYYYRQDAHTNRDVVLGQDFIDYFVGPLYASGQLTPPLPAPPALPNDVVSQLIGFGPPGSKVFNRGKVVTDSYAAYFNGTYRLSERWKLGFGARYSTESKDVNWLLDGRNSGIFMIGSTGADPANPSPLINDRTDKFFAPAVSLTFAVNDTTNIYGRYAAGYKSGGFNLDYINAAELAANQGLEFDKETVDSYELGLKGAYIDGRLNLNLAAFIANYDDYQVNQFVDLGGGRTSIRINNAAKVETTGMEAEASWLVTQNFTLQASLGLLDATFDSFPGGGTAGADASGNKLPNAPDMSYAFGGVYYIDMPAWNATWLLRTDVTHKDEYFTTANNDTEVPYNSAFPGTIPFGQIDSRTEVNARLGLMSDNDTWQVSAWGRNLTDEDSPQDELRDFFGTIAKLPSMPRTYGVELVWNF
;
A
#
# COMPACT_ATOMS: atom_id res chain seq x y z
N MET A 1 -19.48 -26.89 7.28
CA MET A 1 -20.79 -26.22 7.38
C MET A 1 -21.21 -25.73 6.00
N SER A 2 -22.47 -25.81 5.66
CA SER A 2 -23.00 -25.72 4.29
C SER A 2 -22.76 -24.36 3.64
N ARG A 3 -22.14 -24.34 2.44
CA ARG A 3 -21.97 -23.17 1.57
C ARG A 3 -23.33 -22.50 1.33
N PRO A 4 -23.49 -21.18 1.56
CA PRO A 4 -24.65 -20.47 1.06
C PRO A 4 -24.57 -20.41 -0.47
N SER A 5 -25.57 -20.95 -1.13
CA SER A 5 -25.64 -21.07 -2.57
C SER A 5 -25.70 -19.69 -3.26
N LEU A 6 -24.88 -19.48 -4.27
CA LEU A 6 -24.88 -18.34 -5.21
C LEU A 6 -26.26 -17.97 -5.78
N SER A 7 -27.28 -18.79 -5.52
CA SER A 7 -28.65 -18.60 -5.99
C SER A 7 -29.42 -17.43 -5.33
N LEU A 8 -29.01 -16.96 -4.16
CA LEU A 8 -29.72 -15.85 -3.47
C LEU A 8 -29.22 -14.46 -3.90
N LEU A 9 -27.93 -14.31 -4.24
CA LEU A 9 -27.40 -13.04 -4.79
C LEU A 9 -27.87 -12.80 -6.23
N GLY A 10 -27.94 -13.87 -7.06
CA GLY A 10 -28.50 -13.79 -8.42
C GLY A 10 -29.97 -13.39 -8.44
N ALA A 11 -30.75 -13.78 -7.43
CA ALA A 11 -32.16 -13.41 -7.31
C ALA A 11 -32.34 -11.96 -6.86
N ALA A 12 -31.49 -11.41 -6.02
CA ALA A 12 -31.56 -10.02 -5.59
C ALA A 12 -31.20 -9.04 -6.71
N VAL A 13 -30.16 -9.34 -7.51
CA VAL A 13 -29.78 -8.53 -8.67
C VAL A 13 -30.81 -8.64 -9.81
N ALA A 14 -31.39 -9.81 -10.05
CA ALA A 14 -32.45 -10.00 -11.06
C ALA A 14 -33.77 -9.36 -10.63
N GLY A 15 -34.08 -9.27 -9.33
CA GLY A 15 -35.28 -8.62 -8.80
C GLY A 15 -35.26 -7.10 -8.97
N CYS A 16 -34.09 -6.46 -8.93
CA CYS A 16 -33.96 -5.02 -9.17
C CYS A 16 -34.04 -4.63 -10.64
N LEU A 17 -33.82 -5.57 -11.58
CA LEU A 17 -33.89 -5.33 -13.03
C LEU A 17 -35.30 -5.57 -13.63
N ALA A 18 -36.27 -6.08 -12.86
CA ALA A 18 -37.58 -6.47 -13.34
C ALA A 18 -38.74 -5.50 -12.99
N ALA A 19 -38.44 -4.32 -12.44
CA ALA A 19 -39.47 -3.28 -12.24
C ALA A 19 -39.82 -2.63 -13.57
N PRO A 20 -41.11 -2.52 -13.97
CA PRO A 20 -41.51 -1.87 -15.21
C PRO A 20 -41.24 -0.38 -15.12
N LEU A 21 -40.33 0.12 -15.93
CA LEU A 21 -40.07 1.53 -16.16
C LEU A 21 -41.31 2.16 -16.81
N ALA A 22 -42.18 2.80 -16.01
CA ALA A 22 -43.20 3.68 -16.52
C ALA A 22 -42.49 4.93 -17.11
N ALA A 23 -42.54 5.08 -18.42
CA ALA A 23 -42.07 6.27 -19.12
C ALA A 23 -42.85 7.50 -18.65
N HIS A 24 -42.18 8.47 -18.04
CA HIS A 24 -42.72 9.81 -17.83
C HIS A 24 -41.69 10.86 -18.17
N ALA A 25 -42.09 11.70 -19.11
CA ALA A 25 -41.77 13.12 -19.32
C ALA A 25 -40.28 13.55 -19.40
N GLN A 26 -39.99 14.23 -20.48
CA GLN A 26 -38.86 15.16 -20.63
C GLN A 26 -38.60 15.91 -19.31
N ASP A 27 -37.51 15.58 -18.69
CA ASP A 27 -36.89 16.37 -17.66
C ASP A 27 -35.50 16.77 -18.15
N ASP A 28 -35.11 18.02 -17.99
CA ASP A 28 -33.76 18.51 -18.35
C ASP A 28 -32.77 17.69 -17.53
N GLY A 29 -32.08 16.76 -18.24
CA GLY A 29 -31.48 15.57 -17.65
C GLY A 29 -30.40 15.87 -16.62
N PHE A 30 -30.64 15.50 -15.38
CA PHE A 30 -29.58 15.32 -14.43
C PHE A 30 -28.76 14.09 -14.84
N VAL A 31 -27.46 14.29 -14.99
CA VAL A 31 -26.49 13.29 -15.44
C VAL A 31 -25.33 13.23 -14.44
N ILE A 32 -24.69 12.08 -14.36
CA ILE A 32 -23.42 11.98 -13.63
C ILE A 32 -22.37 12.74 -14.41
N GLU A 33 -21.64 13.64 -13.73
CA GLU A 33 -20.54 14.39 -14.32
C GLU A 33 -19.52 13.44 -14.95
N GLU A 34 -19.04 13.78 -16.15
CA GLU A 34 -18.07 12.96 -16.85
C GLU A 34 -16.71 13.00 -16.17
N ILE A 35 -16.24 11.84 -15.68
CA ILE A 35 -14.96 11.72 -14.99
C ILE A 35 -13.81 11.82 -16.00
N VAL A 36 -12.90 12.72 -15.72
CA VAL A 36 -11.65 12.93 -16.46
C VAL A 36 -10.48 12.38 -15.67
N VAL A 37 -9.55 11.73 -16.35
CA VAL A 37 -8.38 11.08 -15.75
C VAL A 37 -7.08 11.46 -16.47
N THR A 38 -5.95 11.21 -15.78
CA THR A 38 -4.60 11.38 -16.34
C THR A 38 -3.82 10.06 -16.43
N ALA A 39 -4.54 8.95 -16.43
CA ALA A 39 -4.02 7.58 -16.42
C ALA A 39 -3.01 7.27 -17.55
N GLN A 40 -3.15 7.91 -18.71
CA GLN A 40 -2.20 7.80 -19.81
C GLN A 40 -1.26 9.01 -19.90
N LYS A 41 -1.05 9.75 -18.80
CA LYS A 41 -0.28 11.01 -18.74
C LYS A 41 -0.81 12.10 -19.68
N ARG A 42 -2.07 11.96 -20.10
CA ARG A 42 -2.88 12.93 -20.87
C ARG A 42 -4.23 13.03 -20.19
N THR A 43 -4.87 14.19 -20.33
CA THR A 43 -6.23 14.40 -19.86
C THR A 43 -7.22 13.72 -20.82
N GLU A 44 -7.89 12.66 -20.37
CA GLU A 44 -8.81 11.87 -21.16
C GLU A 44 -10.05 11.52 -20.34
N ARG A 45 -11.17 11.23 -21.01
CA ARG A 45 -12.37 10.73 -20.33
C ARG A 45 -12.14 9.32 -19.82
N LEU A 46 -12.58 9.01 -18.62
CA LEU A 46 -12.45 7.68 -18.03
C LEU A 46 -12.89 6.55 -18.97
N ARG A 47 -14.00 6.74 -19.66
CA ARG A 47 -14.56 5.74 -20.59
C ARG A 47 -13.70 5.49 -21.84
N ASP A 48 -12.84 6.44 -22.23
CA ASP A 48 -11.99 6.34 -23.42
C ASP A 48 -10.64 5.66 -23.13
N VAL A 49 -10.28 5.49 -21.85
CA VAL A 49 -9.03 4.89 -21.41
C VAL A 49 -9.16 3.36 -21.36
N PRO A 50 -8.38 2.59 -22.18
CA PRO A 50 -8.49 1.14 -22.28
C PRO A 50 -7.69 0.42 -21.18
N VAL A 51 -8.01 0.70 -19.91
CA VAL A 51 -7.44 0.06 -18.71
C VAL A 51 -8.46 0.09 -17.57
N SER A 52 -8.45 -0.91 -16.73
CA SER A 52 -9.24 -0.92 -15.50
C SER A 52 -8.72 0.15 -14.54
N ILE A 53 -9.56 1.12 -14.19
CA ILE A 53 -9.20 2.27 -13.36
C ILE A 53 -10.37 2.69 -12.48
N SER A 54 -10.09 2.90 -11.19
CA SER A 54 -11.01 3.52 -10.23
C SER A 54 -10.59 4.95 -9.95
N VAL A 55 -11.56 5.83 -9.73
CA VAL A 55 -11.32 7.25 -9.47
C VAL A 55 -12.14 7.71 -8.27
N PHE A 56 -11.47 8.32 -7.31
CA PHE A 56 -12.09 9.04 -6.20
C PHE A 56 -11.79 10.53 -6.35
N ASN A 57 -12.80 11.31 -6.65
CA ASN A 57 -12.68 12.77 -6.64
C ASN A 57 -12.77 13.32 -5.20
N ASP A 58 -12.52 14.60 -5.03
CA ASP A 58 -12.56 15.30 -3.74
C ASP A 58 -13.90 15.13 -3.01
N ASN A 59 -15.02 15.23 -3.72
CA ASN A 59 -16.35 15.03 -3.16
C ASN A 59 -16.53 13.59 -2.62
N ALA A 60 -16.07 12.58 -3.36
CA ALA A 60 -16.14 11.19 -2.91
C ALA A 60 -15.26 10.96 -1.67
N ILE A 61 -14.06 11.55 -1.61
CA ILE A 61 -13.16 11.52 -0.47
C ILE A 61 -13.81 12.16 0.76
N ASP A 62 -14.35 13.37 0.61
CA ASP A 62 -15.00 14.11 1.71
C ASP A 62 -16.25 13.38 2.22
N GLN A 63 -17.08 12.84 1.33
CA GLN A 63 -18.33 12.15 1.69
C GLN A 63 -18.08 10.80 2.36
N THR A 64 -17.10 10.01 1.89
CA THR A 64 -16.71 8.73 2.52
C THR A 64 -15.97 8.95 3.82
N GLY A 65 -15.42 10.15 4.02
CA GLY A 65 -14.54 10.48 5.14
C GLY A 65 -13.19 9.77 5.06
N ILE A 66 -12.74 9.36 3.89
CA ILE A 66 -11.38 8.82 3.63
C ILE A 66 -10.37 9.89 4.01
N ARG A 67 -9.36 9.53 4.82
CA ARG A 67 -8.34 10.45 5.35
C ARG A 67 -6.97 10.20 4.79
N GLU A 68 -6.62 8.94 4.63
CA GLU A 68 -5.31 8.49 4.17
C GLU A 68 -5.45 7.47 3.04
N LEU A 69 -4.35 7.25 2.32
CA LEU A 69 -4.37 6.38 1.14
C LEU A 69 -4.84 4.96 1.46
N LYS A 70 -4.52 4.43 2.64
CA LYS A 70 -4.95 3.07 3.02
C LYS A 70 -6.48 2.91 3.05
N ASP A 71 -7.21 3.96 3.42
CA ASP A 71 -8.68 3.91 3.50
C ASP A 71 -9.31 3.69 2.11
N VAL A 72 -8.66 4.17 1.04
CA VAL A 72 -9.14 4.04 -0.34
C VAL A 72 -9.28 2.58 -0.76
N GLY A 73 -8.38 1.70 -0.28
CA GLY A 73 -8.36 0.28 -0.63
C GLY A 73 -9.62 -0.50 -0.24
N ALA A 74 -10.42 -0.01 0.71
CA ALA A 74 -11.67 -0.66 1.12
C ALA A 74 -12.80 -0.51 0.09
N TYR A 75 -12.72 0.48 -0.79
CA TYR A 75 -13.77 0.83 -1.76
C TYR A 75 -13.45 0.37 -3.19
N ILE A 76 -12.23 -0.13 -3.45
CA ILE A 76 -11.78 -0.52 -4.79
C ILE A 76 -11.73 -2.05 -4.89
N PRO A 77 -12.30 -2.65 -5.95
CA PRO A 77 -12.28 -4.10 -6.13
C PRO A 77 -10.84 -4.61 -6.31
N ASN A 78 -10.49 -5.71 -5.65
CA ASN A 78 -9.20 -6.38 -5.73
C ASN A 78 -8.00 -5.49 -5.33
N VAL A 79 -8.22 -4.50 -4.46
CA VAL A 79 -7.18 -3.64 -3.90
C VAL A 79 -7.15 -3.77 -2.38
N GLN A 80 -5.97 -3.96 -1.83
CA GLN A 80 -5.72 -3.95 -0.40
C GLN A 80 -4.52 -3.04 -0.12
N ILE A 81 -4.66 -2.16 0.86
CA ILE A 81 -3.56 -1.35 1.37
C ILE A 81 -3.50 -1.65 2.86
N SER A 82 -2.40 -2.25 3.29
CA SER A 82 -2.17 -2.63 4.68
C SER A 82 -0.93 -1.94 5.21
N GLU A 83 -0.93 -1.70 6.51
CA GLU A 83 0.27 -1.35 7.26
C GLU A 83 0.66 -2.58 8.07
N SER A 84 1.88 -3.05 7.92
CA SER A 84 2.41 -4.16 8.70
C SER A 84 2.92 -3.66 10.07
N ASN A 85 3.25 -4.60 10.94
CA ASN A 85 3.76 -4.34 12.29
C ASN A 85 5.08 -3.56 12.35
N ASP A 86 5.76 -3.40 11.24
CA ASP A 86 7.00 -2.65 11.09
C ASP A 86 6.82 -1.39 10.21
N PHE A 87 5.59 -0.85 10.22
CA PHE A 87 5.19 0.47 9.68
C PHE A 87 5.41 0.67 8.19
N ARG A 88 5.42 -0.42 7.46
CA ARG A 88 5.55 -0.41 6.02
C ARG A 88 4.21 -0.61 5.37
N SER A 89 3.81 0.39 4.64
CA SER A 89 2.61 0.28 3.83
C SER A 89 2.86 -0.64 2.65
N THR A 90 1.99 -1.61 2.49
CA THR A 90 1.96 -2.53 1.35
C THR A 90 0.71 -2.30 0.56
N VAL A 91 0.88 -2.06 -0.74
CA VAL A 91 -0.23 -2.00 -1.69
C VAL A 91 -0.27 -3.32 -2.46
N THR A 92 -1.41 -3.98 -2.41
CA THR A 92 -1.70 -5.21 -3.15
C THR A 92 -2.82 -4.94 -4.14
N ILE A 93 -2.60 -5.23 -5.41
CA ILE A 93 -3.60 -5.11 -6.49
C ILE A 93 -3.72 -6.45 -7.20
N ARG A 94 -4.96 -6.98 -7.31
CA ARG A 94 -5.23 -8.28 -7.94
C ARG A 94 -4.42 -9.42 -7.29
N GLY A 95 -4.29 -9.40 -5.96
CA GLY A 95 -3.53 -10.39 -5.18
C GLY A 95 -2.01 -10.21 -5.24
N VAL A 96 -1.50 -9.22 -5.98
CA VAL A 96 -0.06 -9.02 -6.17
C VAL A 96 0.41 -7.80 -5.40
N GLY A 97 1.18 -8.02 -4.36
CA GLY A 97 1.79 -7.01 -3.49
C GLY A 97 3.21 -7.39 -3.11
N ALA A 98 3.91 -6.51 -2.44
CA ALA A 98 5.24 -6.76 -1.91
C ALA A 98 5.42 -6.07 -0.57
N SER A 99 5.71 -6.83 0.45
CA SER A 99 6.14 -6.33 1.76
C SER A 99 7.58 -6.78 2.02
N SER A 100 8.46 -5.86 2.35
CA SER A 100 9.83 -6.18 2.76
C SER A 100 10.45 -5.01 3.52
N ARG A 101 11.24 -5.35 4.54
CA ARG A 101 12.10 -4.41 5.27
C ARG A 101 13.39 -4.08 4.51
N ASN A 102 13.65 -4.76 3.43
CA ASN A 102 14.89 -4.68 2.68
C ASN A 102 14.86 -3.48 1.72
N ILE A 103 15.74 -2.50 1.91
CA ILE A 103 15.88 -1.33 1.03
C ILE A 103 16.29 -1.69 -0.42
N GLY A 104 16.78 -2.90 -0.64
CA GLY A 104 17.09 -3.45 -1.97
C GLY A 104 15.91 -4.12 -2.67
N PHE A 105 14.71 -4.19 -2.02
CA PHE A 105 13.51 -4.84 -2.53
C PHE A 105 12.41 -3.83 -2.81
N ASP A 106 12.08 -3.62 -4.05
CA ASP A 106 11.11 -2.62 -4.50
C ASP A 106 9.64 -3.07 -4.33
N SER A 107 8.70 -2.12 -4.33
CA SER A 107 7.25 -2.37 -4.41
C SER A 107 6.85 -2.98 -5.77
N ARG A 108 5.62 -3.53 -5.86
CA ARG A 108 4.98 -3.98 -7.11
C ARG A 108 3.93 -3.02 -7.63
N VAL A 109 3.55 -2.03 -6.81
CA VAL A 109 2.63 -0.97 -7.17
C VAL A 109 3.37 0.37 -7.07
N GLY A 110 3.29 1.15 -8.13
CA GLY A 110 3.85 2.50 -8.14
C GLY A 110 2.88 3.49 -7.51
N VAL A 111 3.34 4.30 -6.55
CA VAL A 111 2.56 5.43 -6.02
C VAL A 111 3.20 6.72 -6.51
N TYR A 112 2.36 7.66 -6.98
CA TYR A 112 2.79 8.92 -7.57
C TYR A 112 2.01 10.07 -6.96
N VAL A 113 2.68 11.19 -6.72
CA VAL A 113 2.07 12.48 -6.37
C VAL A 113 2.38 13.46 -7.51
N ASP A 114 1.36 13.91 -8.23
CA ASP A 114 1.49 14.78 -9.41
C ASP A 114 2.52 14.29 -10.45
N GLY A 115 2.61 12.97 -10.62
CA GLY A 115 3.54 12.30 -11.54
C GLY A 115 4.94 12.03 -10.99
N VAL A 116 5.27 12.47 -9.77
CA VAL A 116 6.53 12.13 -9.09
C VAL A 116 6.37 10.83 -8.30
N TYR A 117 7.25 9.86 -8.54
CA TYR A 117 7.23 8.55 -7.90
C TYR A 117 7.56 8.63 -6.40
N VAL A 118 6.70 8.01 -5.59
CA VAL A 118 6.82 7.83 -4.13
C VAL A 118 6.87 6.33 -3.86
N GLY A 119 8.02 5.72 -4.04
CA GLY A 119 8.14 4.26 -4.04
C GLY A 119 8.61 3.63 -2.74
N GLN A 120 9.00 4.45 -1.76
CA GLN A 120 9.52 3.97 -0.49
C GLN A 120 8.37 3.59 0.43
N SER A 121 8.41 2.36 0.95
CA SER A 121 7.34 1.81 1.80
C SER A 121 6.95 2.74 2.96
N PRO A 122 7.87 3.41 3.68
CA PRO A 122 7.51 4.35 4.74
C PRO A 122 6.77 5.60 4.26
N ALA A 123 6.91 5.96 2.97
CA ALA A 123 6.31 7.17 2.40
C ALA A 123 5.00 6.91 1.62
N ILE A 124 4.57 5.65 1.46
CA ILE A 124 3.42 5.29 0.61
C ILE A 124 2.11 5.80 1.19
N ASN A 125 1.87 5.62 2.50
CA ASN A 125 0.62 6.05 3.13
C ASN A 125 0.65 7.55 3.39
N GLN A 126 0.12 8.31 2.42
CA GLN A 126 0.05 9.76 2.43
C GLN A 126 -1.26 10.26 3.04
N GLU A 127 -1.23 11.42 3.71
CA GLU A 127 -2.43 12.19 4.01
C GLU A 127 -3.03 12.74 2.71
N LEU A 128 -4.34 12.57 2.53
CA LEU A 128 -5.05 13.03 1.34
C LEU A 128 -5.38 14.53 1.46
N LEU A 129 -4.33 15.37 1.36
CA LEU A 129 -4.40 16.81 1.56
C LEU A 129 -4.50 17.56 0.23
N ASN A 130 -5.59 18.35 0.04
CA ASN A 130 -5.85 19.16 -1.16
C ASN A 130 -5.76 18.36 -2.46
N LEU A 131 -6.37 17.17 -2.48
CA LEU A 131 -6.45 16.38 -3.70
C LEU A 131 -7.61 16.84 -4.58
N GLU A 132 -7.41 16.79 -5.88
CA GLU A 132 -8.47 16.83 -6.88
C GLU A 132 -9.08 15.43 -7.05
N ARG A 133 -8.22 14.39 -7.06
CA ARG A 133 -8.63 12.99 -7.16
C ARG A 133 -7.52 12.01 -6.86
N VAL A 134 -7.90 10.77 -6.59
CA VAL A 134 -7.05 9.58 -6.56
C VAL A 134 -7.43 8.69 -7.74
N GLU A 135 -6.44 8.31 -8.55
CA GLU A 135 -6.60 7.36 -9.66
C GLU A 135 -5.88 6.05 -9.32
N VAL A 136 -6.57 4.92 -9.36
CA VAL A 136 -5.97 3.58 -9.13
C VAL A 136 -6.08 2.77 -10.40
N LEU A 137 -4.94 2.56 -11.07
CA LEU A 137 -4.81 1.79 -12.29
C LEU A 137 -4.45 0.35 -11.92
N ARG A 138 -5.25 -0.60 -12.35
CA ARG A 138 -5.05 -2.03 -12.07
C ARG A 138 -4.40 -2.74 -13.26
N GLY A 139 -3.56 -3.73 -12.96
CA GLY A 139 -2.74 -4.44 -13.95
C GLY A 139 -1.49 -3.65 -14.37
N PRO A 140 -0.58 -4.28 -15.14
CA PRO A 140 0.74 -3.72 -15.43
C PRO A 140 0.70 -2.37 -16.12
N GLN A 141 1.51 -1.43 -15.59
CA GLN A 141 1.66 -0.06 -16.11
C GLN A 141 3.10 0.24 -16.58
N GLY A 142 3.87 -0.80 -16.91
CA GLY A 142 5.30 -0.71 -17.22
C GLY A 142 5.65 0.24 -18.36
N THR A 143 4.75 0.44 -19.33
CA THR A 143 4.98 1.29 -20.51
C THR A 143 5.05 2.77 -20.15
N LEU A 144 4.10 3.29 -19.35
CA LEU A 144 4.01 4.72 -19.03
C LEU A 144 4.66 5.08 -17.70
N PHE A 145 4.45 4.23 -16.69
CA PHE A 145 4.93 4.47 -15.33
C PHE A 145 6.29 3.81 -15.05
N GLY A 146 6.63 2.75 -15.80
CA GLY A 146 7.96 2.12 -15.75
C GLY A 146 8.09 1.01 -14.74
N LYS A 147 9.26 0.95 -14.07
CA LYS A 147 9.59 -0.10 -13.11
C LYS A 147 8.60 -0.16 -11.95
N ASN A 148 8.51 -1.33 -11.31
CA ASN A 148 7.79 -1.51 -10.05
C ASN A 148 6.30 -1.18 -10.13
N THR A 149 5.69 -1.37 -11.31
CA THR A 149 4.26 -1.20 -11.59
C THR A 149 3.66 -2.46 -12.22
N VAL A 150 4.14 -3.63 -11.79
CA VAL A 150 3.70 -4.93 -12.32
C VAL A 150 2.28 -5.29 -11.91
N ALA A 151 1.82 -4.79 -10.76
CA ALA A 151 0.46 -4.99 -10.27
C ALA A 151 -0.46 -3.80 -10.60
N GLY A 152 0.10 -2.59 -10.67
CA GLY A 152 -0.67 -1.37 -10.93
C GLY A 152 0.05 -0.09 -10.55
N ALA A 153 -0.69 1.03 -10.60
CA ALA A 153 -0.21 2.34 -10.18
C ALA A 153 -1.31 3.13 -9.48
N ILE A 154 -0.94 3.93 -8.49
CA ILE A 154 -1.80 4.90 -7.80
C ILE A 154 -1.29 6.29 -8.06
N ASN A 155 -2.16 7.16 -8.57
CA ASN A 155 -1.89 8.56 -8.83
C ASN A 155 -2.68 9.42 -7.84
N LEU A 156 -1.99 10.20 -7.03
CA LEU A 156 -2.55 11.26 -6.21
C LEU A 156 -2.41 12.58 -6.98
N ILE A 157 -3.51 13.11 -7.45
CA ILE A 157 -3.55 14.35 -8.22
C ILE A 157 -4.00 15.48 -7.31
N THR A 158 -3.14 16.49 -7.13
CA THR A 158 -3.46 17.62 -6.27
C THR A 158 -4.21 18.71 -7.04
N ARG A 159 -5.07 19.44 -6.32
CA ARG A 159 -5.75 20.61 -6.86
C ARG A 159 -4.72 21.73 -7.07
N LYS A 160 -4.61 22.22 -8.29
CA LYS A 160 -3.71 23.34 -8.62
C LYS A 160 -4.32 24.68 -8.17
N PRO A 161 -3.49 25.66 -7.78
CA PRO A 161 -3.98 27.01 -7.48
C PRO A 161 -4.71 27.64 -8.66
N ASP A 162 -5.82 28.33 -8.38
CA ASP A 162 -6.65 29.01 -9.39
C ASP A 162 -6.74 30.53 -9.13
N ASP A 163 -7.52 31.24 -9.96
CA ASP A 163 -7.65 32.69 -9.96
C ASP A 163 -8.72 33.24 -8.98
N GLN A 164 -9.31 32.36 -8.15
CA GLN A 164 -10.33 32.75 -7.18
C GLN A 164 -9.81 32.67 -5.76
N LEU A 165 -10.18 33.63 -4.91
CA LEU A 165 -9.93 33.51 -3.49
C LEU A 165 -10.97 32.57 -2.88
N HIS A 166 -10.52 31.46 -2.35
CA HIS A 166 -11.35 30.54 -1.60
C HIS A 166 -10.55 29.79 -0.53
N GLY A 167 -11.24 29.23 0.43
CA GLY A 167 -10.61 28.43 1.46
C GLY A 167 -11.58 27.50 2.13
N LYS A 168 -11.02 26.49 2.82
CA LYS A 168 -11.76 25.49 3.60
C LYS A 168 -11.06 25.30 4.94
N LEU A 169 -11.82 25.42 6.02
CA LEU A 169 -11.39 25.05 7.36
C LEU A 169 -12.25 23.90 7.84
N SER A 170 -11.65 22.86 8.39
CA SER A 170 -12.39 21.77 9.03
C SER A 170 -11.82 21.44 10.39
N ALA A 171 -12.70 21.05 11.31
CA ALA A 171 -12.38 20.54 12.63
C ALA A 171 -13.20 19.29 12.88
N ASP A 172 -12.53 18.17 13.14
CA ASP A 172 -13.14 16.87 13.37
C ASP A 172 -12.77 16.37 14.78
N PHE A 173 -13.75 15.89 15.53
CA PHE A 173 -13.60 15.40 16.89
C PHE A 173 -14.32 14.06 17.05
N GLY A 174 -13.64 13.09 17.67
CA GLY A 174 -14.20 11.74 17.85
C GLY A 174 -13.82 11.08 19.18
N ASN A 175 -14.27 9.83 19.32
CA ASN A 175 -13.78 8.99 20.41
C ASN A 175 -12.27 8.74 20.29
N LEU A 176 -11.64 8.13 21.30
CA LEU A 176 -10.20 7.98 21.41
C LEU A 176 -9.46 9.34 21.36
N ASN A 177 -10.06 10.39 21.89
CA ASN A 177 -9.56 11.77 21.84
C ASN A 177 -9.17 12.23 20.41
N TYR A 178 -9.77 11.64 19.38
CA TYR A 178 -9.50 12.01 18.00
C TYR A 178 -9.76 13.50 17.76
N ARG A 179 -8.80 14.16 17.19
CA ARG A 179 -8.85 15.58 16.79
C ARG A 179 -8.13 15.73 15.46
N GLU A 180 -8.81 16.32 14.49
CA GLU A 180 -8.20 16.71 13.24
C GLU A 180 -8.55 18.14 12.91
N LEU A 181 -7.55 18.95 12.59
CA LEU A 181 -7.72 20.32 12.13
C LEU A 181 -7.10 20.44 10.75
N LYS A 182 -7.90 20.82 9.75
CA LYS A 182 -7.42 21.07 8.38
C LYS A 182 -7.72 22.49 7.98
N GLY A 183 -6.79 23.10 7.27
CA GLY A 183 -6.94 24.40 6.66
C GLY A 183 -6.40 24.42 5.25
N LEU A 184 -7.14 25.00 4.34
CA LEU A 184 -6.75 25.26 2.97
C LEU A 184 -7.08 26.70 2.63
N VAL A 185 -6.18 27.37 1.94
CA VAL A 185 -6.43 28.69 1.31
C VAL A 185 -5.83 28.71 -0.09
N ASN A 186 -6.60 29.18 -1.05
CA ASN A 186 -6.16 29.53 -2.39
C ASN A 186 -6.14 31.06 -2.53
N LEU A 187 -4.99 31.59 -2.96
CA LEU A 187 -4.70 33.03 -3.03
C LEU A 187 -4.35 33.41 -4.47
N PRO A 188 -5.24 34.08 -5.20
CA PRO A 188 -4.87 34.73 -6.44
C PRO A 188 -3.89 35.88 -6.16
N ILE A 189 -2.69 35.82 -6.72
CA ILE A 189 -1.66 36.86 -6.57
C ILE A 189 -1.90 37.98 -7.59
N ASN A 190 -2.18 37.58 -8.84
CA ASN A 190 -2.57 38.43 -9.94
C ASN A 190 -3.18 37.55 -11.06
N ASP A 191 -3.55 38.17 -12.20
CA ASP A 191 -4.20 37.48 -13.33
C ASP A 191 -3.40 36.30 -13.92
N ARG A 192 -2.11 36.13 -13.56
CA ARG A 192 -1.20 35.11 -14.09
C ARG A 192 -0.53 34.27 -13.01
N ALA A 193 -0.82 34.53 -11.76
CA ALA A 193 -0.18 33.79 -10.66
C ALA A 193 -1.14 33.58 -9.50
N ALA A 194 -1.15 32.36 -8.98
CA ALA A 194 -1.90 31.98 -7.81
C ALA A 194 -1.06 31.03 -6.94
N ALA A 195 -1.32 31.05 -5.63
CA ALA A 195 -0.69 30.16 -4.67
C ALA A 195 -1.74 29.49 -3.79
N SER A 196 -1.43 28.32 -3.28
CA SER A 196 -2.24 27.67 -2.25
C SER A 196 -1.39 27.15 -1.10
N LEU A 197 -1.99 27.11 0.09
CA LEU A 197 -1.42 26.54 1.29
C LEU A 197 -2.46 25.62 1.93
N SER A 198 -2.04 24.41 2.26
CA SER A 198 -2.86 23.42 2.96
C SER A 198 -2.08 22.86 4.13
N VAL A 199 -2.74 22.69 5.27
CA VAL A 199 -2.17 22.11 6.49
C VAL A 199 -3.21 21.21 7.14
N ALA A 200 -2.77 20.05 7.64
CA ALA A 200 -3.58 19.16 8.46
C ALA A 200 -2.78 18.71 9.69
N LYS A 201 -3.40 18.78 10.87
CA LYS A 201 -2.87 18.21 12.12
C LYS A 201 -3.88 17.22 12.63
N THR A 202 -3.43 15.97 12.82
CA THR A 202 -4.25 14.85 13.30
C THR A 202 -3.64 14.27 14.55
N ASP A 203 -4.43 14.19 15.63
CA ASP A 203 -4.08 13.54 16.88
C ASP A 203 -5.14 12.51 17.25
N ARG A 204 -4.73 11.33 17.76
CA ARG A 204 -5.62 10.31 18.32
C ARG A 204 -4.87 9.47 19.34
N ASP A 205 -5.49 9.19 20.48
CA ASP A 205 -4.95 8.28 21.48
C ASP A 205 -4.85 6.85 20.90
N GLY A 206 -3.94 6.04 21.46
CA GLY A 206 -3.88 4.61 21.21
C GLY A 206 -5.15 3.89 21.65
N TYR A 207 -5.29 2.64 21.24
CA TYR A 207 -6.45 1.81 21.61
C TYR A 207 -6.07 0.41 22.10
N VAL A 208 -4.77 0.11 22.20
CA VAL A 208 -4.25 -1.15 22.73
C VAL A 208 -3.39 -0.84 23.96
N PRO A 209 -3.87 -1.11 25.18
CA PRO A 209 -3.11 -0.86 26.39
C PRO A 209 -1.85 -1.72 26.48
N ASN A 210 -0.71 -1.09 26.75
CA ASN A 210 0.50 -1.77 27.22
C ASN A 210 0.50 -1.73 28.77
N ILE A 211 0.16 -2.84 29.38
CA ILE A 211 -0.02 -2.91 30.85
C ILE A 211 1.30 -2.78 31.62
N THR A 212 2.46 -2.96 30.96
CA THR A 212 3.77 -2.82 31.60
C THR A 212 4.18 -1.36 31.70
N THR A 213 4.00 -0.57 30.64
CA THR A 213 4.38 0.85 30.61
C THR A 213 3.26 1.78 31.07
N GLY A 214 2.00 1.31 30.99
CA GLY A 214 0.81 2.10 31.26
C GLY A 214 0.41 3.06 30.13
N SER A 215 0.91 2.85 28.93
CA SER A 215 0.60 3.60 27.71
C SER A 215 -0.41 2.86 26.84
N ASP A 216 -1.15 3.60 26.02
CA ASP A 216 -1.95 3.01 24.95
C ASP A 216 -1.16 3.07 23.63
N LEU A 217 -1.05 1.95 22.94
CA LEU A 217 -0.34 1.79 21.66
C LEU A 217 -1.27 2.01 20.46
N ASN A 218 -0.66 2.22 19.30
CA ASN A 218 -1.32 2.53 18.04
C ASN A 218 -1.99 3.91 18.06
N GLU A 219 -1.30 4.87 18.65
CA GLU A 219 -1.65 6.29 18.62
C GLU A 219 -1.37 6.91 17.25
N ARG A 220 -1.85 8.12 17.02
CA ARG A 220 -1.61 8.88 15.80
C ARG A 220 -1.29 10.32 16.15
N ASP A 221 -0.13 10.77 15.72
CA ASP A 221 0.30 12.17 15.75
C ASP A 221 0.91 12.50 14.39
N VAL A 222 0.19 13.25 13.55
CA VAL A 222 0.60 13.56 12.18
C VAL A 222 0.39 15.04 11.90
N LEU A 223 1.42 15.67 11.32
CA LEU A 223 1.36 16.99 10.72
C LEU A 223 1.66 16.87 9.23
N ALA A 224 0.72 17.20 8.37
CA ALA A 224 0.90 17.26 6.92
C ALA A 224 0.66 18.68 6.42
N TYR A 225 1.45 19.10 5.41
CA TYR A 225 1.30 20.41 4.79
C TYR A 225 1.73 20.40 3.34
N ARG A 226 1.15 21.32 2.56
CA ARG A 226 1.48 21.52 1.14
C ARG A 226 1.37 22.98 0.78
N ALA A 227 2.40 23.49 0.11
CA ALA A 227 2.41 24.81 -0.52
C ALA A 227 2.56 24.65 -2.03
N GLN A 228 1.76 25.37 -2.81
CA GLN A 228 1.78 25.29 -4.26
C GLN A 228 1.78 26.69 -4.87
N LEU A 229 2.42 26.83 -6.03
CA LEU A 229 2.49 28.06 -6.81
C LEU A 229 2.26 27.73 -8.28
N ARG A 230 1.31 28.42 -8.90
CA ARG A 230 1.06 28.39 -10.35
C ARG A 230 1.39 29.75 -10.93
N ILE A 231 2.17 29.76 -12.00
CA ILE A 231 2.53 30.99 -12.76
C ILE A 231 2.34 30.74 -14.24
N GLU A 232 1.56 31.58 -14.89
CA GLU A 232 1.50 31.68 -16.34
C GLU A 232 2.60 32.68 -16.78
N ALA A 233 3.85 32.18 -16.88
CA ALA A 233 5.02 33.02 -17.17
C ALA A 233 4.92 33.72 -18.53
N THR A 234 4.29 33.06 -19.49
CA THR A 234 3.86 33.62 -20.77
C THR A 234 2.53 32.98 -21.17
N ASP A 235 1.92 33.42 -22.28
CA ASP A 235 0.70 32.80 -22.81
C ASP A 235 0.91 31.33 -23.28
N LYS A 236 2.15 30.85 -23.31
CA LYS A 236 2.54 29.49 -23.72
C LYS A 236 3.28 28.70 -22.63
N LEU A 237 3.78 29.36 -21.60
CA LEU A 237 4.57 28.71 -20.55
C LEU A 237 3.87 28.83 -19.22
N GLN A 238 3.43 27.69 -18.70
CA GLN A 238 2.95 27.52 -17.34
C GLN A 238 4.03 26.87 -16.47
N VAL A 239 4.19 27.37 -15.26
CA VAL A 239 5.09 26.87 -14.21
C VAL A 239 4.24 26.51 -13.02
N ASN A 240 4.30 25.25 -12.59
CA ASN A 240 3.74 24.79 -11.33
C ASN A 240 4.89 24.33 -10.42
N ALA A 241 4.93 24.84 -9.21
CA ALA A 241 5.87 24.43 -8.19
C ALA A 241 5.10 24.01 -6.95
N SER A 242 5.52 22.95 -6.30
CA SER A 242 4.96 22.53 -5.02
C SER A 242 6.03 22.05 -4.05
N PHE A 243 5.71 22.20 -2.77
CA PHE A 243 6.46 21.62 -1.65
C PHE A 243 5.47 20.99 -0.70
N ASP A 244 5.70 19.74 -0.32
CA ASP A 244 4.87 19.02 0.66
C ASP A 244 5.73 18.41 1.75
N GLY A 245 5.13 18.22 2.92
CA GLY A 245 5.75 17.56 4.04
C GLY A 245 4.75 16.78 4.89
N LEU A 246 5.24 15.69 5.48
CA LEU A 246 4.53 14.89 6.47
C LEU A 246 5.51 14.57 7.60
N ASN A 247 5.12 14.89 8.82
CA ASN A 247 5.82 14.53 10.05
C ASN A 247 4.88 13.66 10.88
N SER A 248 5.33 12.48 11.26
CA SER A 248 4.58 11.54 12.09
C SER A 248 5.48 11.05 13.21
N ASP A 249 4.96 11.00 14.44
CA ASP A 249 5.65 10.43 15.61
C ASP A 249 4.59 9.79 16.48
N GLY A 250 4.70 8.50 16.76
CA GLY A 250 3.66 7.81 17.54
C GLY A 250 4.10 6.44 18.04
N LYS A 251 3.51 6.08 19.18
CA LYS A 251 3.62 4.72 19.71
C LYS A 251 2.74 3.79 18.89
N ILE A 252 3.29 2.66 18.59
CA ILE A 252 2.71 1.75 17.62
C ILE A 252 2.54 0.36 18.21
N LEU A 253 1.61 -0.40 17.65
CA LEU A 253 1.44 -1.80 17.94
C LEU A 253 2.19 -2.64 16.92
N ILE A 254 3.22 -3.35 17.36
CA ILE A 254 3.96 -4.28 16.51
C ILE A 254 3.26 -5.64 16.33
N GLY A 255 2.21 -5.89 17.06
CA GLY A 255 1.38 -7.08 17.09
C GLY A 255 1.00 -7.45 18.52
N ASP A 256 -0.18 -8.02 18.68
CA ASP A 256 -0.68 -8.56 19.94
C ASP A 256 -0.35 -10.05 20.00
N PRO A 257 0.55 -10.51 20.88
CA PRO A 257 0.99 -11.89 20.93
C PRO A 257 -0.12 -12.81 21.46
N ILE A 258 -0.51 -13.78 20.65
CA ILE A 258 -1.48 -14.82 21.02
C ILE A 258 -0.79 -16.11 21.50
N THR A 259 0.54 -16.15 21.49
CA THR A 259 1.35 -17.25 22.00
C THR A 259 2.43 -16.72 22.92
N ASP A 260 2.65 -17.41 24.02
CA ASP A 260 3.75 -17.14 24.95
C ASP A 260 4.80 -18.26 24.85
N MET A 261 5.70 -18.15 23.88
CA MET A 261 6.72 -19.17 23.61
C MET A 261 7.75 -19.28 24.73
N LEU A 262 7.93 -18.21 25.50
CA LEU A 262 8.89 -18.14 26.60
C LEU A 262 8.23 -18.35 27.98
N ALA A 263 6.90 -18.52 28.00
CA ALA A 263 6.09 -18.67 29.23
C ALA A 263 6.26 -17.49 30.22
N LEU A 264 6.39 -16.28 29.71
CA LEU A 264 6.66 -15.06 30.50
C LEU A 264 5.40 -14.25 30.81
N GLN A 265 4.28 -14.58 30.20
CA GLN A 265 3.07 -13.75 30.22
C GLN A 265 1.83 -14.63 30.42
N PRO A 266 1.58 -15.12 31.66
CA PRO A 266 0.38 -15.92 31.94
C PRO A 266 -0.93 -15.20 31.55
N GLU A 267 -0.97 -13.89 31.66
CA GLU A 267 -2.12 -13.06 31.29
C GLU A 267 -2.33 -12.99 29.77
N GLN A 268 -1.27 -13.09 29.00
CA GLN A 268 -1.31 -13.06 27.52
C GLN A 268 -1.60 -14.42 26.89
N ASN A 269 -1.56 -15.49 27.67
CA ASN A 269 -2.15 -16.77 27.26
C ASN A 269 -3.69 -16.73 27.23
N ALA A 270 -4.30 -15.61 27.62
CA ALA A 270 -5.71 -15.36 27.39
C ALA A 270 -5.90 -14.95 25.92
N PRO A 271 -6.83 -15.57 25.18
CA PRO A 271 -7.01 -15.32 23.74
C PRO A 271 -7.75 -14.02 23.43
N GLU A 272 -7.73 -13.03 24.30
CA GLU A 272 -8.37 -11.74 24.09
C GLU A 272 -7.38 -10.78 23.43
N LEU A 273 -7.62 -10.47 22.16
CA LEU A 273 -6.91 -9.42 21.45
C LEU A 273 -7.17 -8.05 22.11
N GLY A 274 -6.16 -7.21 22.12
CA GLY A 274 -6.30 -5.82 22.49
C GLY A 274 -5.64 -5.43 23.81
N VAL A 275 -4.77 -6.28 24.40
CA VAL A 275 -3.96 -5.92 25.56
C VAL A 275 -2.57 -6.53 25.42
N VAL A 276 -1.52 -5.72 25.55
CA VAL A 276 -0.13 -6.18 25.46
C VAL A 276 0.67 -5.85 26.71
N ALA A 277 1.81 -6.55 26.89
CA ALA A 277 2.75 -6.30 27.97
C ALA A 277 4.19 -6.22 27.41
N PHE A 278 4.56 -5.11 26.83
CA PHE A 278 5.90 -4.87 26.31
C PHE A 278 6.74 -4.11 27.34
N ASN A 279 8.03 -4.43 27.45
CA ASN A 279 8.96 -3.77 28.36
C ASN A 279 9.18 -2.28 28.04
N PHE A 280 8.92 -1.86 26.78
CA PHE A 280 8.88 -0.46 26.34
C PHE A 280 7.82 -0.28 25.25
N ASP A 281 7.48 0.99 24.96
CA ASP A 281 6.53 1.30 23.88
C ASP A 281 7.26 1.37 22.54
N PRO A 282 6.95 0.49 21.58
CA PRO A 282 7.48 0.61 20.23
C PRO A 282 7.08 1.96 19.60
N ASN A 283 7.97 2.57 18.84
CA ASN A 283 7.75 3.88 18.24
C ASN A 283 8.03 3.90 16.74
N ASP A 284 7.22 4.68 16.01
CA ASP A 284 7.41 5.03 14.59
C ASP A 284 7.50 6.55 14.45
N LYS A 285 8.64 7.01 13.95
CA LYS A 285 8.83 8.40 13.57
C LYS A 285 9.20 8.49 12.11
N ARG A 286 8.45 9.30 11.36
CA ARG A 286 8.65 9.52 9.93
C ARG A 286 8.61 10.99 9.59
N ASP A 287 9.64 11.43 8.85
CA ASP A 287 9.72 12.75 8.25
C ASP A 287 9.82 12.57 6.73
N VAL A 288 8.82 13.01 5.98
CA VAL A 288 8.75 12.90 4.52
C VAL A 288 8.59 14.28 3.93
N TYR A 289 9.47 14.66 3.00
CA TYR A 289 9.40 15.94 2.31
C TYR A 289 9.48 15.75 0.80
N GLY A 290 8.76 16.58 0.05
CA GLY A 290 8.75 16.53 -1.40
C GLY A 290 8.78 17.92 -2.03
N GLY A 291 9.47 18.03 -3.15
CA GLY A 291 9.46 19.21 -4.02
C GLY A 291 9.20 18.80 -5.46
N LEU A 292 8.37 19.57 -6.16
CA LEU A 292 8.03 19.38 -7.56
C LEU A 292 8.17 20.70 -8.33
N LEU A 293 8.73 20.63 -9.54
CA LEU A 293 8.69 21.68 -10.54
C LEU A 293 8.17 21.10 -11.86
N ASP A 294 6.98 21.51 -12.30
CA ASP A 294 6.36 21.14 -13.57
C ASP A 294 6.32 22.37 -14.48
N LEU A 295 7.03 22.27 -15.59
CA LEU A 295 7.06 23.28 -16.67
C LEU A 295 6.28 22.74 -17.86
N THR A 296 5.23 23.42 -18.27
CA THR A 296 4.41 23.06 -19.43
C THR A 296 4.48 24.18 -20.47
N TYR A 297 4.96 23.85 -21.68
CA TYR A 297 5.11 24.80 -22.79
C TYR A 297 4.31 24.36 -24.00
N ASP A 298 3.34 25.17 -24.39
CA ASP A 298 2.51 24.96 -25.58
C ASP A 298 3.14 25.61 -26.81
N MET A 299 3.47 24.77 -27.80
CA MET A 299 4.12 25.20 -29.05
C MET A 299 3.10 25.67 -30.07
N ASP A 300 3.54 26.54 -31.03
CA ASP A 300 2.69 27.08 -32.10
C ASP A 300 2.09 26.00 -33.03
N ASN A 301 2.72 24.84 -33.10
CA ASN A 301 2.25 23.71 -33.91
C ASN A 301 1.27 22.77 -33.15
N GLY A 302 0.79 23.19 -31.98
CA GLY A 302 -0.16 22.47 -31.12
C GLY A 302 0.45 21.33 -30.26
N HIS A 303 1.79 21.12 -30.32
CA HIS A 303 2.44 20.17 -29.38
C HIS A 303 2.67 20.85 -28.04
N THR A 304 2.65 20.02 -26.99
CA THR A 304 3.00 20.42 -25.63
C THR A 304 4.32 19.74 -25.20
N LEU A 305 5.26 20.52 -24.70
CA LEU A 305 6.48 20.04 -24.08
C LEU A 305 6.35 20.20 -22.57
N LYS A 306 6.54 19.10 -21.81
CA LYS A 306 6.56 19.12 -20.34
C LYS A 306 7.94 18.74 -19.81
N SER A 307 8.31 19.37 -18.69
CA SER A 307 9.47 19.00 -17.88
C SER A 307 9.02 18.90 -16.43
N ILE A 308 9.14 17.69 -15.85
CA ILE A 308 8.75 17.40 -14.49
C ILE A 308 9.98 17.02 -13.71
N THR A 309 10.37 17.85 -12.73
CA THR A 309 11.48 17.59 -11.81
C THR A 309 10.92 17.33 -10.43
N GLY A 310 11.23 16.18 -9.83
CA GLY A 310 10.83 15.81 -8.47
C GLY A 310 12.02 15.53 -7.60
N TYR A 311 12.00 16.04 -6.37
CA TYR A 311 12.92 15.64 -5.30
C TYR A 311 12.11 15.24 -4.08
N ARG A 312 12.47 14.11 -3.44
CA ARG A 312 11.84 13.65 -2.20
C ARG A 312 12.90 13.10 -1.26
N THR A 313 12.72 13.36 0.05
CA THR A 313 13.48 12.73 1.10
C THR A 313 12.53 12.08 2.11
N THR A 314 12.96 10.97 2.70
CA THR A 314 12.22 10.24 3.72
C THR A 314 13.19 9.75 4.78
N ASP A 315 12.99 10.20 6.01
CA ASP A 315 13.71 9.75 7.19
C ASP A 315 12.76 8.98 8.09
N ALA A 316 13.11 7.74 8.45
CA ALA A 316 12.26 6.90 9.26
C ALA A 316 13.06 6.23 10.38
N VAL A 317 12.55 6.31 11.61
CA VAL A 317 13.15 5.71 12.81
C VAL A 317 12.10 4.87 13.51
N TYR A 318 12.44 3.59 13.74
CA TYR A 318 11.55 2.64 14.38
C TYR A 318 12.23 1.94 15.55
N SER A 319 11.45 1.62 16.57
CA SER A 319 11.83 0.69 17.63
C SER A 319 10.79 -0.41 17.77
N ASN A 320 11.25 -1.62 18.07
CA ASN A 320 10.40 -2.80 18.12
C ASN A 320 10.81 -3.70 19.29
N ALA A 321 9.85 -4.01 20.22
CA ALA A 321 10.00 -4.98 21.28
C ALA A 321 9.77 -6.39 20.71
N THR A 322 10.77 -6.91 20.00
CA THR A 322 10.68 -8.12 19.15
C THR A 322 10.41 -9.40 19.96
N ASP A 323 10.70 -9.41 21.25
CA ASP A 323 10.38 -10.53 22.13
C ASP A 323 8.91 -10.55 22.60
N TYR A 324 8.15 -9.48 22.31
CA TYR A 324 6.74 -9.35 22.70
C TYR A 324 6.49 -9.58 24.20
N SER A 325 7.41 -9.18 25.07
CA SER A 325 7.41 -9.57 26.49
C SER A 325 7.62 -8.36 27.43
N PRO A 326 7.27 -8.48 28.72
CA PRO A 326 7.52 -7.43 29.72
C PRO A 326 8.96 -7.39 30.21
N VAL A 327 9.85 -8.29 29.78
CA VAL A 327 11.27 -8.35 30.14
C VAL A 327 12.15 -7.95 28.95
N ASP A 328 13.34 -7.45 29.22
CA ASP A 328 14.25 -6.93 28.19
C ASP A 328 15.12 -8.07 27.61
N ILE A 329 14.55 -8.82 26.65
CA ILE A 329 15.23 -9.96 26.02
C ILE A 329 15.88 -9.52 24.72
N VAL A 330 15.08 -9.04 23.74
CA VAL A 330 15.55 -8.60 22.42
C VAL A 330 14.72 -7.45 21.90
N SER A 331 15.39 -6.42 21.46
CA SER A 331 14.76 -5.32 20.74
C SER A 331 15.43 -5.11 19.37
N ILE A 332 14.73 -4.43 18.46
CA ILE A 332 15.27 -4.02 17.17
C ILE A 332 15.10 -2.51 17.01
N GLU A 333 16.19 -1.84 16.62
CA GLU A 333 16.24 -0.43 16.27
C GLU A 333 16.48 -0.31 14.76
N TYR A 334 15.67 0.51 14.07
CA TYR A 334 15.79 0.77 12.64
C TYR A 334 15.94 2.25 12.36
N THR A 335 16.80 2.60 11.40
CA THR A 335 16.77 3.89 10.71
C THR A 335 16.86 3.63 9.23
N ASP A 336 15.90 4.14 8.46
CA ASP A 336 15.89 4.07 7.00
C ASP A 336 15.82 5.49 6.44
N ASP A 337 16.77 5.86 5.58
CA ASP A 337 16.85 7.17 4.94
C ASP A 337 16.83 7.00 3.42
N TYR A 338 16.04 7.83 2.73
CA TYR A 338 15.94 7.80 1.27
C TYR A 338 15.98 9.21 0.69
N ASP A 339 16.86 9.43 -0.27
CA ASP A 339 16.89 10.61 -1.12
C ASP A 339 16.58 10.22 -2.55
N VAL A 340 15.60 10.88 -3.18
CA VAL A 340 15.14 10.57 -4.52
C VAL A 340 15.13 11.82 -5.39
N LEU A 341 15.72 11.73 -6.57
CA LEU A 341 15.64 12.73 -7.64
C LEU A 341 15.04 12.09 -8.89
N SER A 342 14.07 12.72 -9.49
CA SER A 342 13.53 12.30 -10.78
C SER A 342 13.43 13.47 -11.76
N GLN A 343 13.62 13.18 -13.06
CA GLN A 343 13.44 14.10 -14.14
C GLN A 343 12.70 13.41 -15.28
N GLU A 344 11.60 14.02 -15.73
CA GLU A 344 10.86 13.52 -16.88
C GLU A 344 10.66 14.63 -17.92
N PHE A 345 10.91 14.32 -19.19
CA PHE A 345 10.56 15.17 -20.32
C PHE A 345 9.51 14.47 -21.17
N GLN A 346 8.46 15.19 -21.56
CA GLN A 346 7.37 14.66 -22.37
C GLN A 346 7.13 15.58 -23.56
N LEU A 347 7.02 15.01 -24.75
CA LEU A 347 6.52 15.66 -25.96
C LEU A 347 5.15 15.06 -26.29
N ILE A 348 4.11 15.86 -26.24
CA ILE A 348 2.71 15.48 -26.40
C ILE A 348 2.16 16.07 -27.71
N SER A 349 1.55 15.24 -28.54
CA SER A 349 0.91 15.68 -29.78
C SER A 349 -0.45 16.36 -29.53
N PRO A 350 -0.98 17.17 -30.44
CA PRO A 350 -2.38 17.61 -30.42
C PRO A 350 -3.38 16.45 -30.36
N ASP A 351 -4.58 16.70 -29.77
CA ASP A 351 -5.61 15.67 -29.54
C ASP A 351 -6.50 15.40 -30.76
N ASP A 352 -6.56 16.31 -31.70
CA ASP A 352 -7.42 16.27 -32.90
C ASP A 352 -6.85 15.44 -34.05
N ASN A 353 -5.59 14.98 -33.92
CA ASN A 353 -4.92 14.19 -34.95
C ASN A 353 -5.46 12.75 -35.07
N THR A 354 -5.33 12.16 -36.27
CA THR A 354 -5.60 10.74 -36.49
C THR A 354 -4.68 9.83 -35.67
N LEU A 355 -3.43 10.27 -35.46
CA LEU A 355 -2.46 9.68 -34.54
C LEU A 355 -2.18 10.68 -33.43
N THR A 356 -2.62 10.38 -32.23
CA THR A 356 -2.20 11.07 -31.01
C THR A 356 -1.06 10.30 -30.37
N TYR A 357 -0.03 10.97 -29.90
CA TYR A 357 1.12 10.31 -29.30
C TYR A 357 1.78 11.14 -28.20
N MET A 358 2.54 10.45 -27.37
CA MET A 358 3.47 11.00 -26.42
C MET A 358 4.79 10.25 -26.50
N PHE A 359 5.87 11.01 -26.50
CA PHE A 359 7.24 10.52 -26.33
C PHE A 359 7.80 11.07 -25.03
N GLY A 360 8.47 10.23 -24.21
CA GLY A 360 9.07 10.66 -22.98
C GLY A 360 10.46 10.10 -22.74
N LEU A 361 11.24 10.90 -22.00
CA LEU A 361 12.54 10.52 -21.46
C LEU A 361 12.45 10.63 -19.93
N TYR A 362 12.97 9.65 -19.22
CA TYR A 362 12.91 9.58 -17.75
C TYR A 362 14.27 9.24 -17.16
N TYR A 363 14.61 9.96 -16.11
CA TYR A 363 15.74 9.70 -15.24
C TYR A 363 15.25 9.61 -13.80
N TYR A 364 15.82 8.67 -13.05
CA TYR A 364 15.55 8.48 -11.63
C TYR A 364 16.84 8.08 -10.92
N ARG A 365 17.08 8.71 -9.77
CA ARG A 365 18.13 8.32 -8.84
C ARG A 365 17.57 8.23 -7.43
N GLN A 366 17.89 7.13 -6.74
CA GLN A 366 17.62 6.94 -5.33
C GLN A 366 18.91 6.60 -4.60
N ASP A 367 19.17 7.27 -3.50
CA ASP A 367 20.18 6.91 -2.51
C ASP A 367 19.44 6.45 -1.25
N ALA A 368 19.56 5.17 -0.90
CA ALA A 368 18.84 4.55 0.21
C ALA A 368 19.84 4.00 1.23
N HIS A 369 19.62 4.31 2.50
CA HIS A 369 20.42 3.83 3.62
C HIS A 369 19.53 3.10 4.62
N THR A 370 20.05 2.05 5.24
CA THR A 370 19.42 1.38 6.36
C THR A 370 20.42 1.08 7.45
N ASN A 371 20.01 1.30 8.69
CA ASN A 371 20.71 0.79 9.86
C ASN A 371 19.70 -0.01 10.69
N ARG A 372 20.00 -1.28 10.95
CA ARG A 372 19.14 -2.16 11.73
C ARG A 372 20.00 -2.91 12.73
N ASP A 373 19.68 -2.74 14.01
CA ASP A 373 20.39 -3.33 15.11
C ASP A 373 19.46 -4.25 15.88
N VAL A 374 19.78 -5.55 15.94
CA VAL A 374 19.20 -6.45 16.92
C VAL A 374 20.01 -6.31 18.20
N VAL A 375 19.38 -5.90 19.28
CA VAL A 375 20.00 -5.62 20.58
C VAL A 375 19.65 -6.75 21.55
N LEU A 376 20.66 -7.41 22.11
CA LEU A 376 20.48 -8.39 23.18
C LEU A 376 20.21 -7.63 24.49
N GLY A 377 19.03 -7.81 25.06
CA GLY A 377 18.58 -7.11 26.27
C GLY A 377 19.29 -7.55 27.53
N GLN A 378 18.99 -6.86 28.64
CA GLN A 378 19.62 -7.14 29.95
C GLN A 378 19.21 -8.51 30.49
N ASP A 379 18.00 -8.94 30.18
CA ASP A 379 17.41 -10.18 30.67
C ASP A 379 17.61 -11.36 29.70
N PHE A 380 18.30 -11.16 28.57
CA PHE A 380 18.50 -12.15 27.51
C PHE A 380 19.07 -13.47 28.04
N ILE A 381 20.08 -13.39 28.91
CA ILE A 381 20.76 -14.58 29.43
C ILE A 381 19.83 -15.41 30.32
N ASP A 382 19.07 -14.78 31.18
CA ASP A 382 18.23 -15.46 32.16
C ASP A 382 16.94 -16.01 31.55
N TYR A 383 16.31 -15.26 30.63
CA TYR A 383 15.00 -15.61 30.08
C TYR A 383 15.05 -16.33 28.74
N PHE A 384 16.16 -16.25 28.00
CA PHE A 384 16.34 -16.98 26.74
C PHE A 384 17.38 -18.09 26.86
N VAL A 385 18.62 -17.76 27.25
CA VAL A 385 19.71 -18.76 27.33
C VAL A 385 19.46 -19.77 28.43
N GLY A 386 19.00 -19.35 29.61
CA GLY A 386 18.74 -20.23 30.77
C GLY A 386 17.71 -21.30 30.47
N PRO A 387 16.48 -20.97 30.00
CA PRO A 387 15.48 -21.97 29.60
C PRO A 387 15.95 -22.87 28.46
N LEU A 388 16.64 -22.31 27.46
CA LEU A 388 17.20 -23.09 26.36
C LEU A 388 18.23 -24.11 26.84
N TYR A 389 19.10 -23.73 27.79
CA TYR A 389 20.01 -24.67 28.43
C TYR A 389 19.29 -25.72 29.26
N ALA A 390 18.31 -25.32 30.06
CA ALA A 390 17.52 -26.21 30.90
C ALA A 390 16.75 -27.25 30.09
N SER A 391 16.37 -26.96 28.83
CA SER A 391 15.71 -27.94 27.95
C SER A 391 16.61 -29.09 27.50
N GLY A 392 17.93 -28.96 27.63
CA GLY A 392 18.91 -29.94 27.18
C GLY A 392 19.01 -30.12 25.67
N GLN A 393 18.44 -29.20 24.88
CA GLN A 393 18.37 -29.26 23.40
C GLN A 393 19.54 -28.59 22.69
N LEU A 394 20.49 -27.99 23.45
CA LEU A 394 21.62 -27.26 22.86
C LEU A 394 22.58 -28.22 22.12
N THR A 395 23.01 -27.77 20.93
CA THR A 395 24.03 -28.45 20.11
C THR A 395 25.23 -27.52 19.87
N PRO A 396 26.47 -27.94 20.14
CA PRO A 396 26.86 -29.27 20.64
C PRO A 396 26.36 -29.52 22.05
N PRO A 397 26.19 -30.78 22.46
CA PRO A 397 25.70 -31.10 23.79
C PRO A 397 26.65 -30.55 24.88
N LEU A 398 26.09 -29.69 25.74
CA LEU A 398 26.75 -29.13 26.91
C LEU A 398 26.59 -30.09 28.11
N PRO A 399 27.39 -29.92 29.17
CA PRO A 399 27.15 -30.63 30.42
C PRO A 399 25.70 -30.46 30.88
N ALA A 400 25.11 -31.52 31.47
CA ALA A 400 23.71 -31.51 31.89
C ALA A 400 23.39 -30.30 32.81
N PRO A 401 22.26 -29.59 32.61
CA PRO A 401 21.87 -28.48 33.49
C PRO A 401 21.73 -28.94 34.96
N PRO A 402 22.04 -28.09 35.94
CA PRO A 402 22.62 -26.74 35.90
C PRO A 402 24.16 -26.74 36.09
N ALA A 403 24.91 -27.61 35.42
CA ALA A 403 26.34 -27.77 35.63
C ALA A 403 27.17 -26.48 35.26
N LEU A 404 26.62 -25.60 34.43
CA LEU A 404 27.28 -24.34 34.00
C LEU A 404 26.37 -23.14 34.35
N PRO A 405 26.96 -21.99 34.74
CA PRO A 405 26.25 -20.74 34.81
C PRO A 405 25.73 -20.28 33.42
N ASN A 406 24.59 -19.61 33.37
CA ASN A 406 23.92 -19.18 32.10
C ASN A 406 24.80 -18.25 31.24
N ASP A 407 25.58 -17.39 31.86
CA ASP A 407 26.52 -16.48 31.16
C ASP A 407 27.67 -17.26 30.48
N VAL A 408 28.16 -18.33 31.12
CA VAL A 408 29.15 -19.24 30.53
C VAL A 408 28.53 -20.02 29.38
N VAL A 409 27.29 -20.49 29.53
CA VAL A 409 26.54 -21.17 28.47
C VAL A 409 26.35 -20.20 27.27
N SER A 410 25.92 -18.96 27.53
CA SER A 410 25.76 -17.92 26.49
C SER A 410 27.01 -17.74 25.65
N GLN A 411 28.16 -17.62 26.29
CA GLN A 411 29.46 -17.47 25.59
C GLN A 411 29.82 -18.75 24.81
N LEU A 412 29.58 -19.94 25.36
CA LEU A 412 29.90 -21.20 24.69
C LEU A 412 29.04 -21.43 23.43
N ILE A 413 27.81 -20.94 23.41
CA ILE A 413 26.94 -21.02 22.24
C ILE A 413 27.02 -19.78 21.35
N GLY A 414 27.97 -18.87 21.61
CA GLY A 414 28.37 -17.78 20.72
C GLY A 414 27.55 -16.51 20.81
N PHE A 415 26.73 -16.32 21.85
CA PHE A 415 26.09 -15.02 22.10
C PHE A 415 27.03 -14.04 22.79
N GLY A 416 26.87 -12.77 22.44
CA GLY A 416 27.51 -11.67 23.16
C GLY A 416 26.86 -11.42 24.53
N PRO A 417 27.51 -10.62 25.41
CA PRO A 417 26.90 -10.19 26.67
C PRO A 417 25.70 -9.25 26.42
N PRO A 418 24.85 -9.02 27.45
CA PRO A 418 23.77 -8.04 27.37
C PRO A 418 24.23 -6.68 26.83
N GLY A 419 23.45 -6.06 25.98
CA GLY A 419 23.79 -4.84 25.24
C GLY A 419 24.57 -5.08 23.94
N SER A 420 24.96 -6.33 23.64
CA SER A 420 25.57 -6.67 22.36
C SER A 420 24.57 -6.52 21.22
N LYS A 421 25.10 -6.18 20.04
CA LYS A 421 24.29 -5.97 18.84
C LYS A 421 24.69 -6.92 17.71
N VAL A 422 23.70 -7.31 16.91
CA VAL A 422 23.88 -7.80 15.54
C VAL A 422 23.62 -6.63 14.62
N PHE A 423 24.62 -6.23 13.85
CA PHE A 423 24.55 -5.03 13.01
C PHE A 423 24.19 -5.37 11.59
N ASN A 424 23.25 -4.60 11.03
CA ASN A 424 22.95 -4.59 9.60
C ASN A 424 22.99 -3.14 9.11
N ARG A 425 23.95 -2.81 8.23
CA ARG A 425 24.16 -1.48 7.67
C ARG A 425 24.18 -1.61 6.14
N GLY A 426 23.20 -1.03 5.47
CA GLY A 426 23.07 -1.12 4.03
C GLY A 426 22.99 0.26 3.37
N LYS A 427 23.61 0.37 2.22
CA LYS A 427 23.43 1.47 1.27
C LYS A 427 23.16 0.90 -0.11
N VAL A 428 22.10 1.39 -0.77
CA VAL A 428 21.77 1.06 -2.16
C VAL A 428 21.60 2.34 -2.95
N VAL A 429 22.41 2.53 -3.98
CA VAL A 429 22.23 3.61 -4.96
C VAL A 429 21.63 3.01 -6.21
N THR A 430 20.48 3.55 -6.63
CA THR A 430 19.76 3.12 -7.84
C THR A 430 19.75 4.25 -8.85
N ASP A 431 20.28 4.02 -10.06
CA ASP A 431 20.14 4.93 -11.20
C ASP A 431 19.32 4.24 -12.30
N SER A 432 18.28 4.90 -12.80
CA SER A 432 17.38 4.36 -13.84
C SER A 432 17.17 5.36 -14.96
N TYR A 433 17.32 4.91 -16.19
CA TYR A 433 17.09 5.70 -17.42
C TYR A 433 16.06 5.00 -18.29
N ALA A 434 15.14 5.75 -18.88
CA ALA A 434 14.18 5.17 -19.81
C ALA A 434 13.80 6.14 -20.93
N ALA A 435 13.46 5.54 -22.08
CA ALA A 435 12.74 6.19 -23.15
C ALA A 435 11.45 5.44 -23.43
N TYR A 436 10.35 6.16 -23.62
CA TYR A 436 9.07 5.54 -23.87
C TYR A 436 8.27 6.29 -24.92
N PHE A 437 7.37 5.56 -25.57
CA PHE A 437 6.41 6.07 -26.53
C PHE A 437 5.05 5.46 -26.23
N ASN A 438 4.00 6.26 -26.29
CA ASN A 438 2.61 5.80 -26.26
C ASN A 438 1.82 6.55 -27.34
N GLY A 439 1.00 5.83 -28.09
CA GLY A 439 0.20 6.45 -29.15
C GLY A 439 -1.12 5.75 -29.35
N THR A 440 -2.10 6.51 -29.84
CA THR A 440 -3.41 5.99 -30.24
C THR A 440 -3.67 6.39 -31.68
N TYR A 441 -3.91 5.41 -32.54
CA TYR A 441 -4.25 5.59 -33.94
C TYR A 441 -5.73 5.32 -34.16
N ARG A 442 -6.44 6.31 -34.70
CA ARG A 442 -7.87 6.22 -35.05
C ARG A 442 -8.02 5.48 -36.38
N LEU A 443 -8.31 4.17 -36.31
CA LEU A 443 -8.53 3.31 -37.49
C LEU A 443 -9.82 3.70 -38.25
N SER A 444 -10.86 4.08 -37.50
CA SER A 444 -12.13 4.56 -37.99
C SER A 444 -12.85 5.35 -36.91
N GLU A 445 -14.07 5.82 -37.15
CA GLU A 445 -14.89 6.49 -36.13
C GLU A 445 -15.18 5.60 -34.91
N ARG A 446 -15.19 4.27 -35.08
CA ARG A 446 -15.48 3.29 -34.02
C ARG A 446 -14.27 2.52 -33.51
N TRP A 447 -13.17 2.49 -34.22
CA TRP A 447 -12.02 1.69 -33.85
C TRP A 447 -10.80 2.56 -33.56
N LYS A 448 -10.21 2.36 -32.37
CA LYS A 448 -8.95 2.99 -31.95
C LYS A 448 -7.94 1.88 -31.61
N LEU A 449 -6.73 1.99 -32.13
CA LEU A 449 -5.59 1.13 -31.82
C LEU A 449 -4.63 1.92 -30.94
N GLY A 450 -4.49 1.51 -29.68
CA GLY A 450 -3.47 2.00 -28.76
C GLY A 450 -2.22 1.13 -28.85
N PHE A 451 -1.04 1.72 -28.80
CA PHE A 451 0.23 0.99 -28.76
C PHE A 451 1.29 1.82 -28.06
N GLY A 452 2.14 1.16 -27.31
CA GLY A 452 3.19 1.79 -26.56
C GLY A 452 4.35 0.86 -26.31
N ALA A 453 5.49 1.43 -26.00
CA ALA A 453 6.68 0.69 -25.60
C ALA A 453 7.57 1.58 -24.72
N ARG A 454 8.24 0.95 -23.76
CA ARG A 454 9.28 1.58 -22.93
C ARG A 454 10.50 0.68 -22.93
N TYR A 455 11.65 1.30 -23.08
CA TYR A 455 12.93 0.65 -22.82
C TYR A 455 13.56 1.31 -21.59
N SER A 456 13.90 0.50 -20.59
CA SER A 456 14.51 0.95 -19.35
C SER A 456 15.82 0.23 -19.10
N THR A 457 16.78 0.92 -18.51
CA THR A 457 17.98 0.35 -17.92
C THR A 457 18.11 0.89 -16.50
N GLU A 458 18.41 0.01 -15.57
CA GLU A 458 18.56 0.33 -14.16
C GLU A 458 19.80 -0.33 -13.59
N SER A 459 20.63 0.46 -12.91
CA SER A 459 21.78 -0.02 -12.15
C SER A 459 21.52 0.16 -10.65
N LYS A 460 21.95 -0.81 -9.87
CA LYS A 460 21.97 -0.77 -8.40
C LYS A 460 23.37 -1.05 -7.91
N ASP A 461 23.95 -0.10 -7.18
CA ASP A 461 25.22 -0.22 -6.48
C ASP A 461 24.96 -0.45 -5.00
N VAL A 462 25.54 -1.48 -4.41
CA VAL A 462 25.35 -1.84 -3.01
C VAL A 462 26.64 -1.76 -2.22
N ASN A 463 26.53 -1.24 -0.99
CA ASN A 463 27.55 -1.32 0.05
C ASN A 463 26.87 -1.82 1.32
N TRP A 464 27.20 -3.03 1.76
CA TRP A 464 26.50 -3.70 2.83
C TRP A 464 27.43 -4.34 3.85
N LEU A 465 27.19 -4.03 5.13
CA LEU A 465 27.88 -4.62 6.29
C LEU A 465 26.86 -5.36 7.15
N LEU A 466 26.98 -6.68 7.23
CA LEU A 466 26.32 -7.52 8.22
C LEU A 466 27.35 -8.02 9.22
N ASP A 467 27.09 -7.87 10.52
CA ASP A 467 27.90 -8.38 11.61
C ASP A 467 27.09 -9.26 12.53
N GLY A 468 27.11 -10.55 12.26
CA GLY A 468 26.38 -11.58 13.02
C GLY A 468 27.18 -12.23 14.15
N ARG A 469 28.37 -11.72 14.52
CA ARG A 469 29.24 -12.38 15.51
C ARG A 469 28.62 -12.62 16.88
N ASN A 470 27.63 -11.80 17.26
CA ASN A 470 26.91 -11.95 18.53
C ASN A 470 25.61 -12.74 18.41
N SER A 471 25.34 -13.36 17.26
CA SER A 471 24.05 -14.05 16.99
C SER A 471 23.97 -15.47 17.53
N GLY A 472 25.04 -16.00 18.10
CA GLY A 472 25.07 -17.30 18.74
C GLY A 472 24.58 -18.44 17.84
N ILE A 473 23.70 -19.26 18.38
CA ILE A 473 23.11 -20.42 17.68
C ILE A 473 22.29 -20.05 16.45
N PHE A 474 21.85 -18.82 16.32
CA PHE A 474 21.12 -18.36 15.11
C PHE A 474 22.00 -18.32 13.87
N MET A 475 23.33 -18.22 14.08
CA MET A 475 24.32 -18.29 13.01
C MET A 475 24.09 -17.28 11.89
N ILE A 476 23.67 -16.06 12.23
CA ILE A 476 23.63 -14.96 11.28
C ILE A 476 25.03 -14.70 10.74
N GLY A 477 25.15 -14.51 9.44
CA GLY A 477 26.44 -14.34 8.78
C GLY A 477 27.10 -13.00 9.09
N SER A 478 28.36 -12.90 8.70
CA SER A 478 29.10 -11.63 8.69
C SER A 478 29.71 -11.41 7.30
N THR A 479 29.59 -10.20 6.77
CA THR A 479 30.12 -9.85 5.45
C THR A 479 31.63 -9.69 5.47
N GLY A 480 32.26 -9.88 4.29
CA GLY A 480 33.70 -9.79 4.11
C GLY A 480 34.39 -11.15 4.10
N ALA A 481 35.73 -11.13 3.83
CA ALA A 481 36.50 -12.35 3.67
C ALA A 481 36.83 -13.06 5.01
N ASP A 482 36.78 -12.31 6.11
CA ASP A 482 36.99 -12.84 7.46
C ASP A 482 35.79 -12.54 8.35
N PRO A 483 34.95 -13.54 8.65
CA PRO A 483 33.80 -13.35 9.52
C PRO A 483 34.13 -12.88 10.94
N ALA A 484 35.34 -13.07 11.42
CA ALA A 484 35.80 -12.55 12.69
C ALA A 484 36.10 -11.03 12.66
N ASN A 485 36.32 -10.48 11.47
CA ASN A 485 36.56 -9.07 11.22
C ASN A 485 35.69 -8.61 10.04
N PRO A 486 34.38 -8.44 10.24
CA PRO A 486 33.43 -8.09 9.19
C PRO A 486 33.83 -6.81 8.45
N SER A 487 33.68 -6.82 7.15
CA SER A 487 33.92 -5.66 6.29
C SER A 487 32.81 -5.52 5.25
N PRO A 488 32.55 -4.32 4.73
CA PRO A 488 31.48 -4.13 3.75
C PRO A 488 31.65 -5.01 2.51
N LEU A 489 30.55 -5.61 2.07
CA LEU A 489 30.41 -6.23 0.76
C LEU A 489 29.98 -5.15 -0.22
N ILE A 490 30.72 -5.01 -1.31
CA ILE A 490 30.42 -4.08 -2.40
C ILE A 490 30.08 -4.90 -3.62
N ASN A 491 28.92 -4.64 -4.22
CA ASN A 491 28.46 -5.32 -5.43
C ASN A 491 27.64 -4.36 -6.29
N ASP A 492 27.42 -4.70 -7.56
CA ASP A 492 26.59 -3.95 -8.49
C ASP A 492 25.82 -4.88 -9.40
N ARG A 493 24.67 -4.40 -9.91
CA ARG A 493 23.90 -5.09 -10.93
C ARG A 493 23.25 -4.11 -11.89
N THR A 494 22.97 -4.56 -13.12
CA THR A 494 22.23 -3.79 -14.12
C THR A 494 21.15 -4.64 -14.76
N ASP A 495 19.92 -4.19 -14.65
CA ASP A 495 18.76 -4.79 -15.30
C ASP A 495 18.31 -3.97 -16.51
N LYS A 496 17.87 -4.65 -17.56
CA LYS A 496 17.29 -4.04 -18.76
C LYS A 496 15.96 -4.67 -19.05
N PHE A 497 15.00 -3.84 -19.49
CA PHE A 497 13.68 -4.31 -19.79
C PHE A 497 13.02 -3.53 -20.93
N PHE A 498 12.19 -4.25 -21.70
CA PHE A 498 11.34 -3.68 -22.75
C PHE A 498 9.88 -4.00 -22.40
N ALA A 499 9.07 -2.95 -22.15
CA ALA A 499 7.66 -3.05 -21.76
C ALA A 499 6.74 -2.62 -22.91
N PRO A 500 6.26 -3.53 -23.76
CA PRO A 500 5.25 -3.24 -24.76
C PRO A 500 3.85 -3.18 -24.15
N ALA A 501 2.95 -2.43 -24.79
CA ALA A 501 1.51 -2.50 -24.56
C ALA A 501 0.76 -2.26 -25.86
N VAL A 502 -0.34 -2.99 -26.04
CA VAL A 502 -1.24 -2.83 -27.18
C VAL A 502 -2.69 -2.89 -26.69
N SER A 503 -3.54 -2.03 -27.22
CA SER A 503 -4.97 -2.05 -26.92
C SER A 503 -5.79 -1.82 -28.19
N LEU A 504 -6.96 -2.44 -28.26
CA LEU A 504 -7.94 -2.21 -29.33
C LEU A 504 -9.25 -1.83 -28.68
N THR A 505 -9.73 -0.63 -28.98
CA THR A 505 -11.00 -0.13 -28.47
C THR A 505 -12.04 -0.05 -29.58
N PHE A 506 -13.24 -0.52 -29.28
CA PHE A 506 -14.41 -0.45 -30.14
C PHE A 506 -15.51 0.39 -29.50
N ALA A 507 -15.88 1.50 -30.11
CA ALA A 507 -17.04 2.29 -29.73
C ALA A 507 -18.33 1.59 -30.20
N VAL A 508 -19.05 0.97 -29.27
CA VAL A 508 -20.37 0.34 -29.53
C VAL A 508 -21.37 1.40 -29.96
N ASN A 509 -21.36 2.51 -29.24
CA ASN A 509 -22.10 3.75 -29.50
C ASN A 509 -21.35 4.94 -28.87
N ASP A 510 -21.95 6.13 -28.82
CA ASP A 510 -21.34 7.36 -28.33
C ASP A 510 -21.05 7.34 -26.82
N THR A 511 -21.67 6.42 -26.07
CA THR A 511 -21.57 6.33 -24.60
C THR A 511 -20.94 5.05 -24.10
N THR A 512 -20.62 4.07 -24.97
CA THR A 512 -20.16 2.74 -24.56
C THR A 512 -18.97 2.28 -25.41
N ASN A 513 -17.88 1.92 -24.74
CA ASN A 513 -16.68 1.34 -25.32
C ASN A 513 -16.42 -0.07 -24.80
N ILE A 514 -15.95 -0.95 -25.68
CA ILE A 514 -15.36 -2.25 -25.34
C ILE A 514 -13.88 -2.16 -25.72
N TYR A 515 -13.00 -2.71 -24.89
CA TYR A 515 -11.58 -2.77 -25.20
C TYR A 515 -10.97 -4.12 -24.87
N GLY A 516 -9.93 -4.47 -25.62
CA GLY A 516 -8.99 -5.53 -25.27
C GLY A 516 -7.60 -4.95 -25.14
N ARG A 517 -6.83 -5.37 -24.13
CA ARG A 517 -5.49 -4.87 -23.83
C ARG A 517 -4.54 -6.00 -23.52
N TYR A 518 -3.34 -5.90 -24.06
CA TYR A 518 -2.14 -6.62 -23.61
C TYR A 518 -1.15 -5.61 -23.05
N ALA A 519 -0.51 -5.93 -21.94
CA ALA A 519 0.57 -5.14 -21.37
C ALA A 519 1.59 -6.00 -20.64
N ALA A 520 2.87 -5.70 -20.86
CA ALA A 520 3.97 -6.28 -20.12
C ALA A 520 4.47 -5.29 -19.03
N GLY A 521 4.97 -5.86 -17.93
CA GLY A 521 5.57 -5.12 -16.85
C GLY A 521 6.77 -5.82 -16.26
N TYR A 522 7.54 -5.13 -15.41
CA TYR A 522 8.66 -5.72 -14.72
C TYR A 522 8.87 -5.06 -13.35
N LYS A 523 9.43 -5.84 -12.44
CA LYS A 523 10.02 -5.40 -11.18
C LYS A 523 11.51 -5.72 -11.24
N SER A 524 12.35 -4.74 -10.92
CA SER A 524 13.80 -4.90 -10.99
C SER A 524 14.29 -5.95 -9.98
N GLY A 525 15.38 -6.60 -10.31
CA GLY A 525 16.15 -7.40 -9.38
C GLY A 525 16.83 -6.52 -8.32
N GLY A 526 17.47 -7.15 -7.36
CA GLY A 526 18.09 -6.44 -6.27
C GLY A 526 18.98 -7.30 -5.40
N PHE A 527 19.22 -6.79 -4.19
CA PHE A 527 20.06 -7.41 -3.19
C PHE A 527 19.30 -7.65 -1.91
N ASN A 528 19.43 -8.83 -1.34
CA ASN A 528 18.89 -9.17 -0.04
C ASN A 528 19.83 -8.67 1.06
N LEU A 529 19.53 -7.49 1.58
CA LEU A 529 20.30 -6.83 2.65
C LEU A 529 19.64 -7.11 4.02
N ASP A 530 19.42 -8.37 4.33
CA ASP A 530 18.75 -8.79 5.55
C ASP A 530 19.62 -9.77 6.37
N TYR A 531 19.05 -10.38 7.40
CA TYR A 531 19.77 -11.32 8.27
C TYR A 531 19.88 -12.69 7.60
N ILE A 532 20.95 -12.86 6.80
CA ILE A 532 21.25 -14.11 6.08
C ILE A 532 22.08 -15.03 6.96
N ASN A 533 21.78 -16.33 6.93
CA ASN A 533 22.56 -17.34 7.63
C ASN A 533 24.03 -17.41 7.13
N ALA A 534 24.97 -17.65 8.02
CA ALA A 534 26.40 -17.65 7.73
C ALA A 534 26.80 -18.64 6.64
N ALA A 535 26.19 -19.83 6.59
CA ALA A 535 26.50 -20.83 5.56
C ALA A 535 25.97 -20.40 4.18
N GLU A 536 24.81 -19.79 4.12
CA GLU A 536 24.23 -19.27 2.88
C GLU A 536 25.02 -18.06 2.36
N LEU A 537 25.38 -17.15 3.25
CA LEU A 537 26.20 -15.99 2.88
C LEU A 537 27.57 -16.41 2.35
N ALA A 538 28.23 -17.40 3.00
CA ALA A 538 29.50 -17.94 2.55
C ALA A 538 29.42 -18.66 1.20
N ALA A 539 28.25 -19.21 0.86
CA ALA A 539 27.97 -19.85 -0.43
C ALA A 539 27.47 -18.87 -1.51
N ASN A 540 27.42 -17.56 -1.23
CA ASN A 540 26.75 -16.53 -2.05
C ASN A 540 25.29 -16.86 -2.39
N GLN A 541 24.60 -17.55 -1.48
CA GLN A 541 23.19 -17.88 -1.64
C GLN A 541 22.31 -16.83 -0.95
N GLY A 542 21.18 -16.49 -1.59
CA GLY A 542 20.21 -15.55 -1.04
C GLY A 542 20.66 -14.09 -1.00
N LEU A 543 21.79 -13.73 -1.64
CA LEU A 543 22.29 -12.34 -1.69
C LEU A 543 21.65 -11.54 -2.82
N GLU A 544 21.60 -12.10 -4.02
CA GLU A 544 21.02 -11.45 -5.19
C GLU A 544 19.75 -12.16 -5.63
N PHE A 545 18.79 -11.39 -6.14
CA PHE A 545 17.60 -11.90 -6.79
C PHE A 545 17.39 -11.20 -8.13
N ASP A 546 16.85 -11.95 -9.09
CA ASP A 546 16.64 -11.49 -10.45
C ASP A 546 15.35 -10.68 -10.59
N LYS A 547 15.21 -10.00 -11.73
CA LYS A 547 13.98 -9.27 -12.07
C LYS A 547 12.79 -10.23 -12.21
N GLU A 548 11.63 -9.74 -11.85
CA GLU A 548 10.32 -10.36 -12.07
C GLU A 548 9.66 -9.75 -13.31
N THR A 549 8.93 -10.53 -14.07
CA THR A 549 8.20 -10.05 -15.25
C THR A 549 6.75 -10.49 -15.24
N VAL A 550 5.90 -9.72 -15.93
CA VAL A 550 4.47 -10.03 -16.05
C VAL A 550 3.97 -9.77 -17.47
N ASP A 551 3.14 -10.70 -17.96
CA ASP A 551 2.30 -10.55 -19.14
C ASP A 551 0.83 -10.58 -18.75
N SER A 552 0.07 -9.54 -19.10
CA SER A 552 -1.32 -9.41 -18.73
C SER A 552 -2.22 -9.15 -19.93
N TYR A 553 -3.37 -9.82 -19.93
CA TYR A 553 -4.45 -9.66 -20.89
C TYR A 553 -5.70 -9.21 -20.17
N GLU A 554 -6.37 -8.19 -20.72
CA GLU A 554 -7.57 -7.60 -20.12
C GLU A 554 -8.62 -7.35 -21.20
N LEU A 555 -9.87 -7.68 -20.90
CA LEU A 555 -11.05 -7.33 -21.68
C LEU A 555 -11.97 -6.49 -20.81
N GLY A 556 -12.39 -5.33 -21.30
CA GLY A 556 -13.25 -4.47 -20.50
C GLY A 556 -14.35 -3.79 -21.30
N LEU A 557 -15.36 -3.33 -20.56
CA LEU A 557 -16.48 -2.53 -21.05
C LEU A 557 -16.60 -1.30 -20.14
N LYS A 558 -16.74 -0.13 -20.75
CA LYS A 558 -17.02 1.12 -20.05
C LYS A 558 -18.16 1.84 -20.73
N GLY A 559 -19.17 2.26 -19.97
CA GLY A 559 -20.33 2.89 -20.58
C GLY A 559 -21.15 3.73 -19.62
N ALA A 560 -21.86 4.71 -20.21
CA ALA A 560 -22.89 5.50 -19.58
C ALA A 560 -24.27 5.12 -20.16
N TYR A 561 -25.19 4.78 -19.27
CA TYR A 561 -26.53 4.25 -19.57
C TYR A 561 -27.60 5.09 -18.89
N ILE A 562 -28.86 4.84 -19.21
CA ILE A 562 -30.03 5.53 -18.63
C ILE A 562 -29.85 7.06 -18.74
N ASP A 563 -29.59 7.52 -19.96
CA ASP A 563 -29.38 8.96 -20.29
C ASP A 563 -28.27 9.59 -19.42
N GLY A 564 -27.14 8.87 -19.18
CA GLY A 564 -25.98 9.34 -18.42
C GLY A 564 -26.13 9.26 -16.90
N ARG A 565 -27.20 8.62 -16.40
CA ARG A 565 -27.42 8.45 -14.96
C ARG A 565 -26.78 7.20 -14.37
N LEU A 566 -26.33 6.25 -15.18
CA LEU A 566 -25.65 5.03 -14.74
C LEU A 566 -24.30 4.92 -15.48
N ASN A 567 -23.22 5.04 -14.76
CA ASN A 567 -21.89 4.67 -15.23
C ASN A 567 -21.59 3.23 -14.81
N LEU A 568 -21.11 2.41 -15.76
CA LEU A 568 -20.75 1.01 -15.53
C LEU A 568 -19.38 0.72 -16.15
N ASN A 569 -18.46 0.18 -15.34
CA ASN A 569 -17.16 -0.30 -15.75
C ASN A 569 -17.05 -1.78 -15.39
N LEU A 570 -16.70 -2.62 -16.37
CA LEU A 570 -16.48 -4.05 -16.19
C LEU A 570 -15.10 -4.39 -16.75
N ALA A 571 -14.36 -5.26 -16.07
CA ALA A 571 -13.11 -5.81 -16.58
C ALA A 571 -12.99 -7.29 -16.21
N ALA A 572 -12.41 -8.07 -17.12
CA ALA A 572 -11.95 -9.44 -16.87
C ALA A 572 -10.49 -9.52 -17.26
N PHE A 573 -9.67 -10.18 -16.47
CA PHE A 573 -8.22 -10.20 -16.67
C PHE A 573 -7.62 -11.58 -16.37
N ILE A 574 -6.45 -11.80 -16.98
CA ILE A 574 -5.50 -12.84 -16.61
C ILE A 574 -4.09 -12.26 -16.70
N ALA A 575 -3.26 -12.50 -15.68
CA ALA A 575 -1.88 -12.07 -15.65
C ALA A 575 -0.97 -13.21 -15.18
N ASN A 576 0.11 -13.43 -15.92
CA ASN A 576 1.12 -14.46 -15.65
C ASN A 576 2.41 -13.77 -15.24
N TYR A 577 2.93 -14.15 -14.07
CA TYR A 577 4.19 -13.66 -13.53
C TYR A 577 5.24 -14.77 -13.60
N ASP A 578 6.37 -14.45 -14.21
CA ASP A 578 7.55 -15.29 -14.22
C ASP A 578 8.63 -14.71 -13.31
N ASP A 579 9.43 -15.61 -12.70
CA ASP A 579 10.50 -15.25 -11.76
C ASP A 579 10.00 -14.39 -10.59
N TYR A 580 8.79 -14.71 -10.09
CA TYR A 580 8.14 -13.97 -9.02
C TYR A 580 9.00 -13.96 -7.77
N GLN A 581 9.31 -12.77 -7.26
CA GLN A 581 10.17 -12.56 -6.11
C GLN A 581 9.39 -12.78 -4.82
N VAL A 582 9.75 -13.79 -4.04
CA VAL A 582 9.11 -14.07 -2.75
C VAL A 582 10.11 -13.81 -1.63
N ASN A 583 9.72 -12.95 -0.68
CA ASN A 583 10.46 -12.76 0.55
C ASN A 583 10.01 -13.82 1.57
N GLN A 584 10.94 -14.64 2.04
CA GLN A 584 10.67 -15.78 2.90
C GLN A 584 11.54 -15.76 4.15
N PHE A 585 10.90 -16.06 5.26
CA PHE A 585 11.60 -16.49 6.48
C PHE A 585 11.79 -18.01 6.40
N VAL A 586 13.04 -18.45 6.30
CA VAL A 586 13.39 -19.87 6.10
C VAL A 586 13.93 -20.45 7.40
N ASP A 587 13.23 -21.46 7.93
CA ASP A 587 13.78 -22.29 9.03
C ASP A 587 14.72 -23.35 8.43
N LEU A 588 16.01 -23.24 8.77
CA LEU A 588 17.06 -24.16 8.33
C LEU A 588 17.25 -25.34 9.31
N GLY A 589 16.40 -25.42 10.33
CA GLY A 589 16.45 -26.43 11.38
C GLY A 589 17.57 -26.19 12.42
N GLY A 590 17.39 -26.75 13.63
CA GLY A 590 18.33 -26.61 14.73
C GLY A 590 18.47 -25.18 15.26
N GLY A 591 17.42 -24.39 15.20
CA GLY A 591 17.40 -22.98 15.63
C GLY A 591 18.02 -22.00 14.64
N ARG A 592 18.40 -22.47 13.46
CA ARG A 592 18.98 -21.61 12.41
C ARG A 592 17.90 -21.08 11.51
N THR A 593 17.96 -19.80 11.20
CA THR A 593 17.02 -19.11 10.33
C THR A 593 17.75 -18.26 9.31
N SER A 594 17.06 -17.91 8.22
CA SER A 594 17.54 -16.98 7.20
C SER A 594 16.37 -16.23 6.62
N ILE A 595 16.57 -14.96 6.26
CA ILE A 595 15.62 -14.21 5.44
C ILE A 595 16.13 -14.22 4.02
N ARG A 596 15.31 -14.75 3.11
CA ARG A 596 15.71 -14.99 1.72
C ARG A 596 14.69 -14.41 0.76
N ILE A 597 15.17 -13.79 -0.32
CA ILE A 597 14.36 -13.41 -1.46
C ILE A 597 14.71 -14.34 -2.62
N ASN A 598 13.72 -15.07 -3.11
CA ASN A 598 13.86 -16.05 -4.18
C ASN A 598 13.01 -15.68 -5.40
N ASN A 599 13.49 -15.97 -6.62
CA ASN A 599 12.75 -15.89 -7.87
C ASN A 599 12.19 -17.26 -8.27
N ALA A 600 11.74 -18.07 -7.32
CA ALA A 600 11.42 -19.48 -7.58
C ALA A 600 9.96 -19.72 -7.98
N ALA A 601 9.11 -18.70 -7.94
CA ALA A 601 7.67 -18.86 -8.15
C ALA A 601 7.22 -18.38 -9.53
N LYS A 602 6.27 -19.13 -10.11
CA LYS A 602 5.37 -18.64 -11.16
C LYS A 602 4.02 -18.39 -10.52
N VAL A 603 3.39 -17.29 -10.91
CA VAL A 603 2.12 -16.87 -10.36
C VAL A 603 1.14 -16.58 -11.49
N GLU A 604 -0.09 -17.04 -11.35
CA GLU A 604 -1.21 -16.66 -12.19
C GLU A 604 -2.26 -15.91 -11.34
N THR A 605 -2.78 -14.81 -11.88
CA THR A 605 -3.92 -14.12 -11.30
C THR A 605 -5.00 -13.97 -12.37
N THR A 606 -6.20 -14.43 -12.04
CA THR A 606 -7.38 -14.35 -12.92
C THR A 606 -8.53 -13.74 -12.14
N GLY A 607 -9.32 -12.88 -12.77
CA GLY A 607 -10.44 -12.28 -12.04
C GLY A 607 -11.36 -11.41 -12.88
N MET A 608 -12.37 -10.90 -12.18
CA MET A 608 -13.36 -9.97 -12.72
C MET A 608 -13.53 -8.79 -11.78
N GLU A 609 -13.79 -7.63 -12.35
CA GLU A 609 -14.02 -6.38 -11.63
C GLU A 609 -15.25 -5.69 -12.21
N ALA A 610 -16.09 -5.19 -11.34
CA ALA A 610 -17.27 -4.41 -11.71
C ALA A 610 -17.37 -3.17 -10.83
N GLU A 611 -17.63 -2.02 -11.44
CA GLU A 611 -17.89 -0.75 -10.73
C GLU A 611 -19.09 -0.07 -11.36
N ALA A 612 -19.98 0.43 -10.52
CA ALA A 612 -21.17 1.14 -10.94
C ALA A 612 -21.40 2.38 -10.08
N SER A 613 -21.81 3.47 -10.71
CA SER A 613 -22.35 4.66 -10.07
C SER A 613 -23.68 5.00 -10.71
N TRP A 614 -24.76 5.03 -9.92
CA TRP A 614 -26.11 5.22 -10.41
C TRP A 614 -26.82 6.36 -9.69
N LEU A 615 -27.12 7.41 -10.42
CA LEU A 615 -27.98 8.50 -9.99
C LEU A 615 -29.44 8.06 -10.15
N VAL A 616 -29.97 7.42 -9.11
CA VAL A 616 -31.33 6.81 -9.09
C VAL A 616 -32.40 7.89 -9.21
N THR A 617 -32.25 8.96 -8.44
CA THR A 617 -33.05 10.20 -8.50
C THR A 617 -32.08 11.40 -8.41
N GLN A 618 -32.58 12.62 -8.57
CA GLN A 618 -31.75 13.85 -8.42
C GLN A 618 -31.04 13.91 -7.06
N ASN A 619 -31.63 13.30 -6.04
CA ASN A 619 -31.15 13.38 -4.67
C ASN A 619 -30.58 12.05 -4.15
N PHE A 620 -30.57 10.97 -4.96
CA PHE A 620 -30.15 9.65 -4.52
C PHE A 620 -29.16 9.01 -5.49
N THR A 621 -27.93 8.79 -5.01
CA THR A 621 -26.86 8.10 -5.74
C THR A 621 -26.52 6.79 -5.05
N LEU A 622 -26.39 5.73 -5.83
CA LEU A 622 -25.81 4.43 -5.41
C LEU A 622 -24.44 4.24 -6.06
N GLN A 623 -23.53 3.69 -5.30
CA GLN A 623 -22.19 3.30 -5.74
C GLN A 623 -21.96 1.84 -5.37
N ALA A 624 -21.38 1.05 -6.26
CA ALA A 624 -21.06 -0.34 -6.02
C ALA A 624 -19.74 -0.71 -6.67
N SER A 625 -18.94 -1.51 -6.00
CA SER A 625 -17.77 -2.18 -6.54
C SER A 625 -17.77 -3.65 -6.15
N LEU A 626 -17.29 -4.51 -7.05
CA LEU A 626 -17.18 -5.96 -6.84
C LEU A 626 -15.88 -6.43 -7.50
N GLY A 627 -15.05 -7.14 -6.76
CA GLY A 627 -13.89 -7.87 -7.22
C GLY A 627 -14.05 -9.36 -6.97
N LEU A 628 -13.79 -10.16 -7.99
CA LEU A 628 -13.63 -11.60 -7.90
C LEU A 628 -12.22 -11.93 -8.32
N LEU A 629 -11.51 -12.73 -7.55
CA LEU A 629 -10.08 -12.98 -7.74
C LEU A 629 -9.75 -14.45 -7.49
N ASP A 630 -8.97 -15.04 -8.38
CA ASP A 630 -8.23 -16.27 -8.15
C ASP A 630 -6.75 -15.98 -8.41
N ALA A 631 -5.93 -15.98 -7.36
CA ALA A 631 -4.51 -15.64 -7.40
C ALA A 631 -3.71 -16.75 -6.72
N THR A 632 -2.92 -17.50 -7.51
CA THR A 632 -2.25 -18.73 -7.07
C THR A 632 -0.81 -18.78 -7.51
N PHE A 633 -0.01 -19.54 -6.75
CA PHE A 633 1.30 -20.00 -7.20
C PHE A 633 1.09 -21.16 -8.20
N ASP A 634 1.27 -20.91 -9.49
CA ASP A 634 1.26 -21.94 -10.51
C ASP A 634 2.40 -22.95 -10.28
N SER A 635 3.57 -22.45 -9.86
CA SER A 635 4.73 -23.27 -9.50
C SER A 635 5.54 -22.60 -8.41
N PHE A 636 5.73 -23.27 -7.27
CA PHE A 636 6.57 -22.80 -6.18
C PHE A 636 7.23 -23.96 -5.42
N PRO A 637 8.11 -24.73 -6.06
CA PRO A 637 8.86 -25.81 -5.39
C PRO A 637 9.74 -25.25 -4.29
N GLY A 638 9.66 -25.82 -3.09
CA GLY A 638 10.42 -25.38 -1.92
C GLY A 638 9.93 -24.09 -1.29
N GLY A 639 8.79 -23.58 -1.70
CA GLY A 639 8.18 -22.34 -1.16
C GLY A 639 7.44 -22.51 0.14
N GLY A 640 7.12 -23.73 0.51
CA GLY A 640 6.39 -24.06 1.73
C GLY A 640 7.30 -24.28 2.95
N THR A 641 6.66 -24.48 4.11
CA THR A 641 7.33 -24.77 5.37
C THR A 641 8.26 -25.97 5.23
N ALA A 642 9.47 -25.86 5.78
CA ALA A 642 10.55 -26.86 5.68
C ALA A 642 10.92 -27.26 4.23
N GLY A 643 10.69 -26.36 3.26
CA GLY A 643 11.00 -26.60 1.86
C GLY A 643 9.97 -27.45 1.10
N ALA A 644 8.75 -27.55 1.63
CA ALA A 644 7.64 -28.19 0.93
C ALA A 644 7.29 -27.45 -0.38
N ASP A 645 6.59 -28.12 -1.28
CA ASP A 645 6.08 -27.49 -2.51
C ASP A 645 4.80 -26.70 -2.19
N ALA A 646 4.81 -25.38 -2.48
CA ALA A 646 3.68 -24.48 -2.32
C ALA A 646 2.91 -24.23 -3.64
N SER A 647 3.20 -25.02 -4.68
CA SER A 647 2.48 -24.92 -5.95
C SER A 647 0.99 -25.21 -5.76
N GLY A 648 0.14 -24.39 -6.36
CA GLY A 648 -1.31 -24.47 -6.22
C GLY A 648 -1.88 -23.73 -5.00
N ASN A 649 -1.05 -23.23 -4.09
CA ASN A 649 -1.49 -22.41 -2.99
C ASN A 649 -1.89 -21.00 -3.45
N LYS A 650 -2.81 -20.36 -2.70
CA LYS A 650 -3.21 -18.98 -2.93
C LYS A 650 -2.10 -18.00 -2.54
N LEU A 651 -2.06 -16.87 -3.22
CA LEU A 651 -1.18 -15.78 -2.82
C LEU A 651 -1.62 -15.18 -1.48
N PRO A 652 -0.66 -14.71 -0.65
CA PRO A 652 -0.99 -13.94 0.54
C PRO A 652 -1.74 -12.65 0.20
N ASN A 653 -2.65 -12.24 1.10
CA ASN A 653 -3.44 -11.00 0.97
C ASN A 653 -4.29 -10.94 -0.33
N ALA A 654 -4.81 -12.08 -0.77
CA ALA A 654 -5.61 -12.23 -1.98
C ALA A 654 -6.99 -12.85 -1.66
N PRO A 655 -7.96 -12.07 -1.12
CA PRO A 655 -9.31 -12.56 -0.89
C PRO A 655 -10.01 -12.91 -2.22
N ASP A 656 -10.80 -13.99 -2.21
CA ASP A 656 -11.50 -14.46 -3.42
C ASP A 656 -12.57 -13.47 -3.90
N MET A 657 -13.19 -12.77 -2.95
CA MET A 657 -14.18 -11.75 -3.23
C MET A 657 -13.97 -10.52 -2.34
N SER A 658 -14.14 -9.35 -2.94
CA SER A 658 -14.25 -8.08 -2.22
C SER A 658 -15.37 -7.25 -2.84
N TYR A 659 -16.17 -6.56 -2.01
CA TYR A 659 -17.14 -5.60 -2.53
C TYR A 659 -17.29 -4.39 -1.61
N ALA A 660 -17.69 -3.27 -2.21
CA ALA A 660 -18.20 -2.12 -1.50
C ALA A 660 -19.53 -1.69 -2.12
N PHE A 661 -20.47 -1.32 -1.27
CA PHE A 661 -21.77 -0.80 -1.66
C PHE A 661 -22.07 0.43 -0.82
N GLY A 662 -22.35 1.57 -1.47
CA GLY A 662 -22.64 2.83 -0.80
C GLY A 662 -23.84 3.55 -1.38
N GLY A 663 -24.54 4.29 -0.53
CA GLY A 663 -25.65 5.14 -0.92
C GLY A 663 -25.53 6.53 -0.32
N VAL A 664 -25.79 7.55 -1.14
CA VAL A 664 -25.85 8.96 -0.71
C VAL A 664 -27.24 9.50 -1.02
N TYR A 665 -27.91 10.05 -0.02
CA TYR A 665 -29.23 10.65 -0.15
C TYR A 665 -29.23 12.07 0.38
N TYR A 666 -29.69 13.00 -0.45
CA TYR A 666 -29.85 14.41 -0.10
C TYR A 666 -31.30 14.73 0.17
N ILE A 667 -31.59 15.49 1.25
CA ILE A 667 -32.93 15.94 1.61
C ILE A 667 -32.89 17.46 1.77
N ASP A 668 -33.51 18.16 0.83
CA ASP A 668 -33.59 19.61 0.84
C ASP A 668 -34.51 20.09 1.97
N MET A 669 -34.04 21.09 2.72
CA MET A 669 -34.75 21.75 3.81
C MET A 669 -34.89 23.24 3.52
N PRO A 670 -35.75 23.65 2.59
CA PRO A 670 -35.84 25.06 2.14
C PRO A 670 -36.12 26.06 3.27
N ALA A 671 -36.81 25.61 4.31
CA ALA A 671 -37.11 26.46 5.48
C ALA A 671 -35.87 26.83 6.29
N TRP A 672 -34.78 26.10 6.16
CA TRP A 672 -33.49 26.31 6.85
C TRP A 672 -32.37 26.79 5.93
N ASN A 673 -32.63 26.92 4.62
CA ASN A 673 -31.62 27.10 3.57
C ASN A 673 -30.48 26.09 3.74
N ALA A 674 -30.82 24.83 3.89
CA ALA A 674 -29.89 23.75 4.17
C ALA A 674 -30.37 22.43 3.60
N THR A 675 -29.43 21.53 3.38
CA THR A 675 -29.65 20.18 2.84
C THR A 675 -29.06 19.15 3.80
N TRP A 676 -29.83 18.10 4.16
CA TRP A 676 -29.32 16.92 4.83
C TRP A 676 -28.63 15.99 3.84
N LEU A 677 -27.46 15.50 4.23
CA LEU A 677 -26.72 14.42 3.54
C LEU A 677 -26.77 13.18 4.44
N LEU A 678 -27.27 12.07 3.90
CA LEU A 678 -27.20 10.75 4.52
C LEU A 678 -26.32 9.87 3.63
N ARG A 679 -25.29 9.29 4.21
CA ARG A 679 -24.43 8.30 3.53
C ARG A 679 -24.33 7.04 4.39
N THR A 680 -24.36 5.88 3.74
CA THR A 680 -24.04 4.60 4.35
C THR A 680 -23.23 3.79 3.35
N ASP A 681 -22.16 3.18 3.84
CA ASP A 681 -21.26 2.31 3.06
C ASP A 681 -21.14 0.97 3.78
N VAL A 682 -21.15 -0.11 3.01
CA VAL A 682 -20.85 -1.47 3.45
C VAL A 682 -19.66 -1.95 2.65
N THR A 683 -18.61 -2.38 3.32
CA THR A 683 -17.44 -2.98 2.69
C THR A 683 -17.25 -4.40 3.18
N HIS A 684 -16.83 -5.29 2.30
CA HIS A 684 -16.61 -6.70 2.60
C HIS A 684 -15.35 -7.22 1.93
N LYS A 685 -14.66 -8.10 2.63
CA LYS A 685 -13.58 -8.94 2.09
C LYS A 685 -13.78 -10.36 2.60
N ASP A 686 -13.64 -11.35 1.70
CA ASP A 686 -13.58 -12.77 2.08
C ASP A 686 -12.31 -13.07 2.89
N GLU A 687 -12.28 -14.25 3.48
CA GLU A 687 -11.09 -14.80 4.12
C GLU A 687 -9.90 -14.87 3.15
N TYR A 688 -8.71 -14.69 3.68
CA TYR A 688 -7.48 -14.78 2.90
C TYR A 688 -6.30 -15.28 3.73
N PHE A 689 -5.29 -15.82 3.05
CA PHE A 689 -4.07 -16.27 3.70
C PHE A 689 -3.05 -15.14 3.86
N THR A 690 -2.26 -15.18 4.93
CA THR A 690 -1.16 -14.24 5.20
C THR A 690 0.20 -14.82 4.78
N THR A 691 0.28 -16.14 4.54
CA THR A 691 1.50 -16.84 4.16
C THR A 691 1.33 -17.66 2.87
N ALA A 692 2.43 -17.91 2.18
CA ALA A 692 2.44 -18.76 0.99
C ALA A 692 2.13 -20.24 1.27
N ASN A 693 2.20 -20.67 2.51
CA ASN A 693 1.88 -22.04 2.91
C ASN A 693 0.39 -22.35 2.91
N ASN A 694 -0.45 -21.32 3.02
CA ASN A 694 -1.88 -21.42 3.26
C ASN A 694 -2.20 -22.23 4.53
N ASP A 695 -1.40 -22.04 5.57
CA ASP A 695 -1.66 -22.64 6.88
C ASP A 695 -2.95 -22.05 7.47
N THR A 696 -3.72 -22.88 8.16
CA THR A 696 -4.88 -22.45 8.96
C THR A 696 -4.62 -22.67 10.44
N GLU A 697 -3.64 -23.51 10.75
CA GLU A 697 -3.21 -23.84 12.11
C GLU A 697 -1.71 -24.14 12.10
N VAL A 698 -1.03 -23.77 13.16
CA VAL A 698 0.37 -24.11 13.40
C VAL A 698 0.53 -24.75 14.79
N PRO A 699 1.54 -25.60 15.01
CA PRO A 699 1.84 -26.13 16.34
C PRO A 699 2.08 -25.00 17.33
N TYR A 700 1.45 -25.08 18.51
CA TYR A 700 1.61 -24.07 19.58
C TYR A 700 3.08 -23.91 19.95
N ASN A 701 3.71 -24.97 20.46
CA ASN A 701 5.15 -25.11 20.59
C ASN A 701 5.51 -26.60 20.87
N SER A 702 6.81 -26.91 20.93
CA SER A 702 7.27 -28.27 21.20
C SER A 702 6.97 -28.77 22.64
N ALA A 703 6.69 -27.89 23.59
CA ALA A 703 6.42 -28.20 25.00
C ALA A 703 4.92 -28.35 25.28
N PHE A 704 4.04 -27.79 24.48
CA PHE A 704 2.59 -27.84 24.64
C PHE A 704 1.92 -28.52 23.44
N PRO A 705 1.27 -29.67 23.60
CA PRO A 705 0.56 -30.33 22.51
C PRO A 705 -0.69 -29.49 22.13
N GLY A 706 -0.85 -29.22 20.88
CA GLY A 706 -1.98 -28.49 20.32
C GLY A 706 -1.58 -27.64 19.12
N THR A 707 -2.58 -27.12 18.44
CA THR A 707 -2.42 -26.17 17.35
C THR A 707 -3.15 -24.87 17.69
N ILE A 708 -2.70 -23.77 17.10
CA ILE A 708 -3.33 -22.46 17.17
C ILE A 708 -3.67 -21.99 15.77
N PRO A 709 -4.79 -21.28 15.59
CA PRO A 709 -5.13 -20.66 14.31
C PRO A 709 -4.05 -19.65 13.92
N PHE A 710 -3.50 -19.82 12.70
CA PHE A 710 -2.51 -18.91 12.12
C PHE A 710 -2.47 -19.06 10.60
N GLY A 711 -2.25 -17.98 9.92
CA GLY A 711 -2.04 -17.94 8.49
C GLY A 711 -3.29 -17.68 7.67
N GLN A 712 -4.47 -17.61 8.30
CA GLN A 712 -5.72 -17.24 7.65
C GLN A 712 -6.44 -16.15 8.44
N ILE A 713 -6.77 -15.06 7.76
CA ILE A 713 -7.63 -13.99 8.28
C ILE A 713 -9.07 -14.29 7.86
N ASP A 714 -9.99 -14.19 8.82
CA ASP A 714 -11.42 -14.40 8.60
C ASP A 714 -12.02 -13.31 7.71
N SER A 715 -13.16 -13.62 7.09
CA SER A 715 -13.93 -12.65 6.31
C SER A 715 -14.41 -11.49 7.18
N ARG A 716 -14.41 -10.28 6.61
CA ARG A 716 -14.72 -9.05 7.33
C ARG A 716 -15.76 -8.20 6.61
N THR A 717 -16.76 -7.72 7.38
CA THR A 717 -17.78 -6.80 6.87
C THR A 717 -17.89 -5.59 7.77
N GLU A 718 -17.61 -4.40 7.23
CA GLU A 718 -17.74 -3.14 7.95
C GLU A 718 -18.89 -2.32 7.41
N VAL A 719 -19.55 -1.60 8.32
CA VAL A 719 -20.57 -0.61 8.01
C VAL A 719 -20.09 0.76 8.49
N ASN A 720 -20.10 1.72 7.57
CA ASN A 720 -19.80 3.12 7.85
C ASN A 720 -21.02 3.97 7.56
N ALA A 721 -21.23 5.05 8.32
CA ALA A 721 -22.33 5.97 8.08
C ALA A 721 -21.96 7.41 8.37
N ARG A 722 -22.59 8.35 7.66
CA ARG A 722 -22.45 9.80 7.84
C ARG A 722 -23.80 10.48 7.71
N LEU A 723 -24.09 11.36 8.64
CA LEU A 723 -25.24 12.25 8.65
C LEU A 723 -24.74 13.69 8.71
N GLY A 724 -24.90 14.43 7.62
CA GLY A 724 -24.46 15.81 7.48
C GLY A 724 -25.64 16.77 7.29
N LEU A 725 -25.52 17.98 7.80
CA LEU A 725 -26.34 19.13 7.46
C LEU A 725 -25.43 20.19 6.86
N MET A 726 -25.71 20.61 5.65
CA MET A 726 -24.93 21.57 4.89
C MET A 726 -25.79 22.76 4.45
N SER A 727 -25.20 23.95 4.40
CA SER A 727 -25.89 25.13 3.87
C SER A 727 -26.04 25.03 2.35
N ASP A 728 -27.15 25.55 1.79
CA ASP A 728 -27.41 25.52 0.34
C ASP A 728 -26.39 26.33 -0.49
N ASN A 729 -25.63 27.21 0.15
CA ASN A 729 -24.53 27.98 -0.46
C ASN A 729 -23.15 27.42 -0.14
N ASP A 730 -23.05 26.18 0.36
CA ASP A 730 -21.83 25.45 0.71
C ASP A 730 -20.88 26.16 1.69
N THR A 731 -21.34 27.19 2.41
CA THR A 731 -20.47 27.92 3.33
C THR A 731 -20.15 27.18 4.60
N TRP A 732 -21.03 26.28 5.06
CA TRP A 732 -20.78 25.47 6.25
C TRP A 732 -21.42 24.09 6.15
N GLN A 733 -20.82 23.14 6.84
CA GLN A 733 -21.36 21.79 7.02
C GLN A 733 -21.07 21.32 8.45
N VAL A 734 -22.02 20.60 9.04
CA VAL A 734 -21.86 19.86 10.30
C VAL A 734 -22.24 18.42 10.04
N SER A 735 -21.35 17.49 10.36
CA SER A 735 -21.61 16.07 10.12
C SER A 735 -21.31 15.23 11.35
N ALA A 736 -22.17 14.29 11.66
CA ALA A 736 -21.87 13.17 12.54
C ALA A 736 -21.46 11.97 11.68
N TRP A 737 -20.41 11.28 12.06
CA TRP A 737 -19.90 10.12 11.34
C TRP A 737 -19.66 8.94 12.29
N GLY A 738 -19.68 7.73 11.73
CA GLY A 738 -19.29 6.52 12.41
C GLY A 738 -18.65 5.55 11.43
N ARG A 739 -17.55 4.94 11.85
CA ARG A 739 -16.80 3.92 11.10
C ARG A 739 -16.76 2.64 11.90
N ASN A 740 -16.73 1.53 11.17
CA ASN A 740 -16.80 0.20 11.77
C ASN A 740 -17.96 0.10 12.79
N LEU A 741 -19.16 0.52 12.37
CA LEU A 741 -20.35 0.51 13.24
C LEU A 741 -20.77 -0.90 13.69
N THR A 742 -20.38 -1.91 12.94
CA THR A 742 -20.53 -3.34 13.27
C THR A 742 -19.62 -3.78 14.40
N ASP A 743 -18.59 -2.97 14.72
CA ASP A 743 -17.54 -3.28 15.71
C ASP A 743 -16.81 -4.58 15.37
N GLU A 744 -16.47 -4.71 14.08
CA GLU A 744 -15.73 -5.86 13.55
C GLU A 744 -14.31 -5.84 14.12
N ASP A 745 -13.90 -6.94 14.74
CA ASP A 745 -12.63 -7.08 15.47
C ASP A 745 -11.64 -8.07 14.81
N SER A 746 -11.97 -8.58 13.61
CA SER A 746 -11.06 -9.45 12.86
C SER A 746 -9.70 -8.80 12.67
N PRO A 747 -8.58 -9.52 12.89
CA PRO A 747 -7.24 -9.00 12.68
C PRO A 747 -7.05 -8.47 11.25
N GLN A 748 -6.20 -7.47 11.11
CA GLN A 748 -5.82 -6.96 9.78
C GLN A 748 -4.68 -7.76 9.17
N ASP A 749 -3.81 -8.32 10.02
CA ASP A 749 -2.65 -9.10 9.64
C ASP A 749 -2.24 -10.03 10.78
N GLU A 750 -1.45 -11.05 10.46
CA GLU A 750 -0.83 -11.97 11.39
C GLU A 750 0.63 -12.15 11.05
N LEU A 751 1.46 -12.30 12.06
CA LEU A 751 2.88 -12.52 11.87
C LEU A 751 3.38 -13.61 12.80
N ARG A 752 4.46 -14.26 12.38
CA ARG A 752 5.27 -15.12 13.23
C ARG A 752 6.67 -14.53 13.33
N ASP A 753 7.11 -14.27 14.55
CA ASP A 753 8.41 -13.70 14.81
C ASP A 753 9.55 -14.72 14.75
N PHE A 754 10.75 -14.24 15.00
CA PHE A 754 11.97 -15.03 15.03
C PHE A 754 11.97 -16.10 16.13
N PHE A 755 11.33 -15.86 17.27
CA PHE A 755 11.22 -16.80 18.39
C PHE A 755 10.04 -17.77 18.22
N GLY A 756 9.25 -17.62 17.18
CA GLY A 756 8.06 -18.41 16.93
C GLY A 756 6.80 -17.86 17.60
N THR A 757 6.88 -16.69 18.23
CA THR A 757 5.71 -15.97 18.76
C THR A 757 4.78 -15.63 17.60
N ILE A 758 3.50 -15.93 17.76
CA ILE A 758 2.46 -15.51 16.83
C ILE A 758 1.78 -14.29 17.41
N ALA A 759 1.75 -13.23 16.62
CA ALA A 759 1.09 -11.99 16.98
C ALA A 759 0.10 -11.57 15.91
N LYS A 760 -1.01 -10.96 16.33
CA LYS A 760 -2.08 -10.44 15.47
C LYS A 760 -2.11 -8.93 15.51
N LEU A 761 -2.38 -8.29 14.39
CA LEU A 761 -2.64 -6.86 14.31
C LEU A 761 -4.14 -6.61 14.40
N PRO A 762 -4.66 -6.16 15.56
CA PRO A 762 -6.09 -5.91 15.71
C PRO A 762 -6.56 -4.78 14.81
N SER A 763 -7.80 -4.88 14.38
CA SER A 763 -8.48 -3.83 13.64
C SER A 763 -8.69 -2.57 14.47
N MET A 764 -8.87 -1.44 13.79
CA MET A 764 -9.38 -0.24 14.43
C MET A 764 -10.78 -0.53 14.99
N PRO A 765 -11.03 -0.32 16.28
CA PRO A 765 -12.36 -0.50 16.86
C PRO A 765 -13.35 0.52 16.28
N ARG A 766 -14.64 0.39 16.60
CA ARG A 766 -15.65 1.35 16.21
C ARG A 766 -15.27 2.77 16.61
N THR A 767 -15.24 3.67 15.62
CA THR A 767 -14.99 5.09 15.83
C THR A 767 -16.19 5.93 15.40
N TYR A 768 -16.41 7.04 16.07
CA TYR A 768 -17.47 8.00 15.75
C TYR A 768 -17.08 9.41 16.18
N GLY A 769 -17.66 10.39 15.53
CA GLY A 769 -17.32 11.76 15.80
C GLY A 769 -18.23 12.78 15.12
N VAL A 770 -17.81 14.03 15.21
CA VAL A 770 -18.48 15.19 14.61
C VAL A 770 -17.45 16.04 13.90
N GLU A 771 -17.73 16.35 12.65
CA GLU A 771 -16.95 17.25 11.81
C GLU A 771 -17.68 18.55 11.54
N LEU A 772 -16.95 19.65 11.61
CA LEU A 772 -17.38 21.00 11.26
C LEU A 772 -16.55 21.47 10.07
N VAL A 773 -17.19 21.93 9.02
CA VAL A 773 -16.54 22.51 7.83
C VAL A 773 -17.03 23.91 7.59
N TRP A 774 -16.12 24.81 7.24
CA TRP A 774 -16.39 26.17 6.83
C TRP A 774 -15.63 26.51 5.55
N ASN A 775 -16.38 26.89 4.51
CA ASN A 775 -15.87 27.32 3.20
C ASN A 775 -16.07 28.84 3.06
N PHE A 776 -15.12 29.54 2.44
CA PHE A 776 -15.18 30.97 2.23
C PHE A 776 -14.56 31.39 0.88
#